data_7f91e18cc3419fd57f641cf791edfead
#
_entry.id   7f91e18cc3419fd57f641cf791edfead
#
_cell.length_a   1.000
_cell.length_b   1.000
_cell.length_c   1.000
_cell.angle_alpha   90.00
_cell.angle_beta   90.00
_cell.angle_gamma   90.00
#
_symmetry.space_group_name_H-M   'P 1'
#
loop_
_entity.id
_entity.type
_entity.pdbx_description
1 polymer ?
#
loop_
_entity_poly.entity_id
_entity_poly.type
_entity_poly.pdbx_seq_one_letter_code
_entity_poly.pdbx_strand_id
1 'polypeptide(L)'
;MYLLILFIPLLSAFVTGFFGNFLTKNGTTKIASSFIFITCIIAYIVFYEVCFCQAPCELTLGYWINAASFKLLWGLKFDSVTAVMLVVVLTISTVVHIYSISYMGHDPHINRFMAYLSLFTFFMLVLVTANNYVQMFVGWEGVGLCSYLLINFWYTRIQANKAAIKAMLVNRVGDISIIFALVSIFATFNAVDYKSVFSLAYVYANSTISIFNYDLNILNFICICLFIGAVAKSAQVGLHIWLPDAMEGPTPVSALIHAATMVTAGIVVICKSSELFEYAPMALLIVTIVGAITAFYAATIGLVQNDLKKVIAYSTCSQLGYMIFACGISGYNVSMYHLTNHAFFKALLFLSAGSVIHSMQDEQDMRRMGGLLKVLPFTYSMFLIGSLALLGFPFLSGYYSKDFILELAFANYTIEAHFAYILGTLAAFCTAFYSVRLLLLTFFGKTNAHQAVFMQAHDAPLLIAGPLTILAILSIFIGYFFKDMAIGVGSDFWNGALTVLFTNNATIEAEFLPFTIKIFPVVISLLGCVMAIIIYDYCTKYLMQITNNSFFRELYIFLNKKWYFDKLYAETIYQNVLYLSYNPLYTVFDKGIFNILGPRVLTNTLEKLSMYVSEMQTGFFYHYALIFLISLTILIILSSINFFILLIILFILFFFIFKKENK
;
A
#
# COMPACT_ATOMS: atom_id res chain seq x y z
N MET A 1 -17.05 24.64 2.07
CA MET A 1 -15.61 24.55 2.15
C MET A 1 -15.12 23.08 2.17
N TYR A 2 -15.57 22.25 3.08
CA TYR A 2 -15.17 20.84 3.22
C TYR A 2 -15.35 19.99 1.95
N LEU A 3 -16.46 20.13 1.23
CA LEU A 3 -16.70 19.39 -0.02
C LEU A 3 -15.71 19.77 -1.13
N LEU A 4 -15.26 21.03 -1.16
CA LEU A 4 -14.31 21.50 -2.18
C LEU A 4 -12.97 20.77 -2.13
N ILE A 5 -12.57 20.27 -0.95
CA ILE A 5 -11.32 19.47 -0.80
C ILE A 5 -11.35 18.24 -1.71
N LEU A 6 -12.52 17.61 -1.87
CA LEU A 6 -12.66 16.42 -2.73
C LEU A 6 -12.95 16.80 -4.19
N PHE A 7 -13.84 17.79 -4.40
CA PHE A 7 -14.30 18.11 -5.76
C PHE A 7 -13.23 18.77 -6.62
N ILE A 8 -12.36 19.63 -6.06
CA ILE A 8 -11.34 20.33 -6.86
C ILE A 8 -10.30 19.37 -7.44
N PRO A 9 -9.71 18.39 -6.70
CA PRO A 9 -8.81 17.39 -7.28
C PRO A 9 -9.48 16.50 -8.33
N LEU A 10 -10.75 16.13 -8.12
CA LEU A 10 -11.51 15.37 -9.10
C LEU A 10 -11.72 16.20 -10.39
N LEU A 11 -12.11 17.45 -10.24
CA LEU A 11 -12.29 18.38 -11.35
C LEU A 11 -10.96 18.62 -12.09
N SER A 12 -9.86 18.74 -11.36
CA SER A 12 -8.50 18.79 -11.92
C SER A 12 -8.21 17.57 -12.82
N ALA A 13 -8.47 16.37 -12.30
CA ALA A 13 -8.27 15.12 -13.03
C ALA A 13 -9.14 15.04 -14.29
N PHE A 14 -10.40 15.45 -14.19
CA PHE A 14 -11.33 15.47 -15.30
C PHE A 14 -10.91 16.47 -16.39
N VAL A 15 -10.62 17.71 -16.02
CA VAL A 15 -10.20 18.77 -16.98
C VAL A 15 -8.90 18.41 -17.67
N THR A 16 -7.89 17.95 -16.94
CA THR A 16 -6.58 17.61 -17.52
C THR A 16 -6.63 16.31 -18.34
N GLY A 17 -7.49 15.36 -17.97
CA GLY A 17 -7.62 14.08 -18.66
C GLY A 17 -8.41 14.20 -19.98
N PHE A 18 -9.60 14.81 -19.95
CA PHE A 18 -10.48 14.88 -21.11
C PHE A 18 -10.19 16.08 -22.01
N PHE A 19 -9.88 17.25 -21.43
CA PHE A 19 -9.63 18.47 -22.19
C PHE A 19 -8.14 18.80 -22.37
N GLY A 20 -7.23 17.90 -21.92
CA GLY A 20 -5.78 18.12 -21.96
C GLY A 20 -5.22 18.44 -23.36
N ASN A 21 -5.79 17.86 -24.40
CA ASN A 21 -5.37 18.12 -25.78
C ASN A 21 -5.68 19.55 -26.25
N PHE A 22 -6.79 20.14 -25.74
CA PHE A 22 -7.17 21.52 -26.06
C PHE A 22 -6.37 22.55 -25.25
N LEU A 23 -5.93 22.17 -24.03
CA LEU A 23 -5.26 23.07 -23.09
C LEU A 23 -3.77 23.23 -23.33
N THR A 24 -3.17 22.45 -24.22
CA THR A 24 -1.72 22.36 -24.44
C THR A 24 -0.96 21.82 -23.19
N LYS A 25 0.31 21.47 -23.34
CA LYS A 25 1.14 20.97 -22.21
C LYS A 25 1.26 21.99 -21.07
N ASN A 26 1.50 23.26 -21.41
CA ASN A 26 1.65 24.33 -20.41
C ASN A 26 0.33 24.67 -19.70
N GLY A 27 -0.79 24.61 -20.40
CA GLY A 27 -2.11 24.85 -19.81
C GLY A 27 -2.51 23.78 -18.82
N THR A 28 -2.36 22.49 -19.18
CA THR A 28 -2.69 21.36 -18.31
C THR A 28 -1.85 21.33 -17.05
N THR A 29 -0.55 21.57 -17.14
CA THR A 29 0.34 21.57 -15.97
C THR A 29 0.02 22.71 -15.01
N LYS A 30 -0.27 23.92 -15.51
CA LYS A 30 -0.66 25.06 -14.68
C LYS A 30 -2.01 24.84 -13.99
N ILE A 31 -3.01 24.31 -14.71
CA ILE A 31 -4.34 24.04 -14.14
C ILE A 31 -4.24 22.94 -13.06
N ALA A 32 -3.55 21.82 -13.34
CA ALA A 32 -3.40 20.77 -12.35
C ALA A 32 -2.73 21.28 -11.06
N SER A 33 -1.60 21.97 -11.20
CA SER A 33 -0.87 22.48 -10.05
C SER A 33 -1.65 23.55 -9.27
N SER A 34 -2.36 24.47 -9.96
CA SER A 34 -3.15 25.50 -9.28
C SER A 34 -4.35 24.94 -8.51
N PHE A 35 -5.05 23.95 -9.07
CA PHE A 35 -6.19 23.32 -8.40
C PHE A 35 -5.75 22.58 -7.13
N ILE A 36 -4.67 21.81 -7.20
CA ILE A 36 -4.13 21.12 -6.02
C ILE A 36 -3.59 22.13 -4.98
N PHE A 37 -2.97 23.23 -5.42
CA PHE A 37 -2.53 24.30 -4.52
C PHE A 37 -3.71 24.96 -3.78
N ILE A 38 -4.82 25.26 -4.46
CA ILE A 38 -6.03 25.79 -3.83
C ILE A 38 -6.58 24.80 -2.80
N THR A 39 -6.64 23.49 -3.13
CA THR A 39 -7.09 22.49 -2.15
C THR A 39 -6.16 22.39 -0.94
N CYS A 40 -4.87 22.60 -1.12
CA CYS A 40 -3.91 22.64 -0.03
C CYS A 40 -4.20 23.80 0.92
N ILE A 41 -4.49 25.00 0.42
CA ILE A 41 -4.89 26.15 1.26
C ILE A 41 -6.15 25.82 2.06
N ILE A 42 -7.15 25.24 1.43
CA ILE A 42 -8.41 24.86 2.11
C ILE A 42 -8.11 23.82 3.21
N ALA A 43 -7.20 22.86 2.98
CA ALA A 43 -6.81 21.87 3.99
C ALA A 43 -6.17 22.52 5.22
N TYR A 44 -5.34 23.54 5.06
CA TYR A 44 -4.78 24.29 6.19
C TYR A 44 -5.86 25.02 7.00
N ILE A 45 -6.88 25.56 6.35
CA ILE A 45 -8.01 26.19 7.04
C ILE A 45 -8.79 25.14 7.85
N VAL A 46 -9.07 23.97 7.24
CA VAL A 46 -9.75 22.86 7.93
C VAL A 46 -8.91 22.34 9.09
N PHE A 47 -7.60 22.26 8.92
CA PHE A 47 -6.70 21.87 10.01
C PHE A 47 -6.80 22.83 11.19
N TYR A 48 -6.83 24.14 10.94
CA TYR A 48 -6.99 25.14 11.98
C TYR A 48 -8.34 24.98 12.72
N GLU A 49 -9.45 24.83 11.97
CA GLU A 49 -10.79 24.66 12.56
C GLU A 49 -10.90 23.37 13.40
N VAL A 50 -10.42 22.25 12.86
CA VAL A 50 -10.61 20.94 13.51
C VAL A 50 -9.62 20.73 14.66
N CYS A 51 -8.33 21.09 14.48
CA CYS A 51 -7.32 20.78 15.46
C CYS A 51 -7.14 21.88 16.52
N PHE A 52 -7.18 23.17 16.14
CA PHE A 52 -7.00 24.25 17.10
C PHE A 52 -8.33 24.71 17.72
N CYS A 53 -9.39 24.84 16.93
CA CYS A 53 -10.70 25.20 17.45
C CYS A 53 -11.49 23.99 18.01
N GLN A 54 -10.92 22.77 17.92
CA GLN A 54 -11.53 21.52 18.39
C GLN A 54 -12.97 21.31 17.88
N ALA A 55 -13.22 21.66 16.61
CA ALA A 55 -14.53 21.56 15.96
C ALA A 55 -14.57 20.42 14.92
N PRO A 56 -14.61 19.14 15.35
CA PRO A 56 -14.75 18.03 14.41
C PRO A 56 -16.11 18.14 13.68
N CYS A 57 -16.11 17.80 12.38
CA CYS A 57 -17.28 17.95 11.54
C CYS A 57 -17.58 16.62 10.79
N GLU A 58 -18.86 16.24 10.80
CA GLU A 58 -19.36 15.13 10.00
C GLU A 58 -20.40 15.65 9.00
N LEU A 59 -20.20 15.34 7.72
CA LEU A 59 -21.11 15.72 6.64
C LEU A 59 -21.72 14.48 6.02
N THR A 60 -23.03 14.34 6.06
CA THR A 60 -23.76 13.27 5.37
C THR A 60 -24.33 13.82 4.07
N LEU A 61 -24.00 13.21 2.93
CA LEU A 61 -24.44 13.64 1.62
C LEU A 61 -25.74 12.96 1.16
N GLY A 62 -25.95 11.72 1.57
CA GLY A 62 -27.13 10.95 1.22
C GLY A 62 -26.93 9.45 1.31
N TYR A 63 -27.99 8.68 1.11
CA TYR A 63 -27.90 7.23 1.03
C TYR A 63 -27.24 6.79 -0.28
N TRP A 64 -26.17 6.03 -0.19
CA TRP A 64 -25.53 5.39 -1.33
C TRP A 64 -26.17 4.02 -1.61
N ILE A 65 -26.28 3.17 -0.58
CA ILE A 65 -26.95 1.88 -0.64
C ILE A 65 -28.01 1.86 0.46
N ASN A 66 -29.25 1.51 0.09
CA ASN A 66 -30.34 1.33 1.03
C ASN A 66 -31.09 0.05 0.67
N ALA A 67 -30.63 -1.08 1.22
CA ALA A 67 -31.14 -2.41 0.95
C ALA A 67 -31.50 -3.13 2.27
N ALA A 68 -32.76 -3.15 2.63
CA ALA A 68 -33.27 -3.79 3.85
C ALA A 68 -32.52 -3.35 5.13
N SER A 69 -31.76 -4.26 5.75
CA SER A 69 -30.94 -3.98 6.94
C SER A 69 -29.64 -3.25 6.62
N PHE A 70 -29.15 -3.33 5.39
CA PHE A 70 -27.90 -2.70 4.96
C PHE A 70 -28.17 -1.27 4.47
N LYS A 71 -27.87 -0.30 5.32
CA LYS A 71 -28.00 1.13 5.00
C LYS A 71 -26.62 1.76 5.02
N LEU A 72 -26.19 2.29 3.90
CA LEU A 72 -24.90 2.94 3.74
C LEU A 72 -25.10 4.41 3.35
N LEU A 73 -24.57 5.31 4.18
CA LEU A 73 -24.54 6.74 3.92
C LEU A 73 -23.21 7.12 3.26
N TRP A 74 -23.25 7.95 2.23
CA TRP A 74 -22.04 8.61 1.76
C TRP A 74 -21.80 9.83 2.64
N GLY A 75 -20.77 9.78 3.45
CA GLY A 75 -20.47 10.82 4.41
C GLY A 75 -18.98 11.14 4.49
N LEU A 76 -18.67 12.31 5.00
CA LEU A 76 -17.31 12.77 5.22
C LEU A 76 -17.11 13.08 6.69
N LYS A 77 -16.02 12.55 7.26
CA LYS A 77 -15.64 12.80 8.65
C LYS A 77 -14.34 13.58 8.68
N PHE A 78 -14.35 14.71 9.38
CA PHE A 78 -13.19 15.56 9.60
C PHE A 78 -12.89 15.61 11.11
N ASP A 79 -12.05 14.66 11.54
CA ASP A 79 -11.45 14.61 12.88
C ASP A 79 -9.97 15.04 12.82
N SER A 80 -9.29 15.09 13.94
CA SER A 80 -7.89 15.53 14.02
C SER A 80 -6.95 14.62 13.20
N VAL A 81 -7.20 13.29 13.14
CA VAL A 81 -6.43 12.36 12.30
C VAL A 81 -6.63 12.70 10.82
N THR A 82 -7.87 12.94 10.40
CA THR A 82 -8.14 13.32 9.00
C THR A 82 -7.53 14.67 8.66
N ALA A 83 -7.63 15.67 9.53
CA ALA A 83 -7.09 17.00 9.31
C ALA A 83 -5.56 16.99 9.14
N VAL A 84 -4.83 16.25 9.99
CA VAL A 84 -3.38 16.05 9.86
C VAL A 84 -3.04 15.38 8.52
N MET A 85 -3.76 14.33 8.17
CA MET A 85 -3.53 13.62 6.89
C MET A 85 -3.85 14.46 5.67
N LEU A 86 -4.89 15.30 5.71
CA LEU A 86 -5.20 16.24 4.62
C LEU A 86 -4.04 17.21 4.37
N VAL A 87 -3.48 17.80 5.43
CA VAL A 87 -2.32 18.69 5.31
C VAL A 87 -1.13 17.95 4.71
N VAL A 88 -0.78 16.77 5.21
CA VAL A 88 0.38 16.00 4.72
C VAL A 88 0.21 15.60 3.25
N VAL A 89 -0.94 15.04 2.89
CA VAL A 89 -1.20 14.55 1.52
C VAL A 89 -1.22 15.70 0.53
N LEU A 90 -1.91 16.81 0.85
CA LEU A 90 -2.07 17.92 -0.10
C LEU A 90 -0.80 18.78 -0.22
N THR A 91 -0.02 18.96 0.84
CA THR A 91 1.26 19.67 0.74
C THR A 91 2.25 18.89 -0.14
N ILE A 92 2.38 17.58 0.07
CA ILE A 92 3.28 16.78 -0.77
C ILE A 92 2.75 16.68 -2.19
N SER A 93 1.44 16.52 -2.39
CA SER A 93 0.85 16.50 -3.72
C SER A 93 1.11 17.80 -4.48
N THR A 94 0.95 18.97 -3.85
CA THR A 94 1.25 20.27 -4.49
C THR A 94 2.72 20.40 -4.89
N VAL A 95 3.62 20.03 -3.98
CA VAL A 95 5.06 20.05 -4.25
C VAL A 95 5.42 19.12 -5.41
N VAL A 96 4.84 17.90 -5.43
CA VAL A 96 5.07 16.92 -6.51
C VAL A 96 4.49 17.41 -7.85
N HIS A 97 3.31 18.03 -7.87
CA HIS A 97 2.74 18.59 -9.10
C HIS A 97 3.64 19.69 -9.68
N ILE A 98 4.14 20.62 -8.85
CA ILE A 98 5.06 21.68 -9.29
C ILE A 98 6.39 21.09 -9.80
N TYR A 99 6.96 20.15 -9.06
CA TYR A 99 8.20 19.46 -9.47
C TYR A 99 8.03 18.74 -10.82
N SER A 100 6.89 18.11 -11.05
CA SER A 100 6.59 17.34 -12.25
C SER A 100 6.52 18.19 -13.51
N ILE A 101 6.25 19.48 -13.41
CA ILE A 101 6.24 20.42 -14.56
C ILE A 101 7.59 20.40 -15.27
N SER A 102 8.68 20.48 -14.51
CA SER A 102 10.03 20.46 -15.06
C SER A 102 10.53 19.06 -15.34
N TYR A 103 10.33 18.12 -14.42
CA TYR A 103 10.84 16.76 -14.53
C TYR A 103 10.26 16.00 -15.73
N MET A 104 8.95 16.12 -15.97
CA MET A 104 8.24 15.48 -17.09
C MET A 104 8.05 16.41 -18.31
N GLY A 105 8.68 17.59 -18.33
CA GLY A 105 8.46 18.60 -19.36
C GLY A 105 8.78 18.12 -20.80
N HIS A 106 9.73 17.23 -20.96
CA HIS A 106 10.12 16.64 -22.25
C HIS A 106 9.23 15.46 -22.67
N ASP A 107 8.44 14.87 -21.76
CA ASP A 107 7.57 13.73 -22.07
C ASP A 107 6.36 14.18 -22.92
N PRO A 108 6.02 13.46 -24.01
CA PRO A 108 4.88 13.79 -24.84
C PRO A 108 3.52 13.62 -24.11
N HIS A 109 3.44 12.76 -23.10
CA HIS A 109 2.20 12.37 -22.41
C HIS A 109 2.02 13.03 -21.04
N ILE A 110 2.59 14.22 -20.83
CA ILE A 110 2.50 14.94 -19.54
C ILE A 110 1.04 15.22 -19.11
N ASN A 111 0.12 15.41 -20.05
CA ASN A 111 -1.30 15.64 -19.75
C ASN A 111 -1.92 14.43 -19.02
N ARG A 112 -1.67 13.22 -19.54
CA ARG A 112 -2.10 11.96 -18.90
C ARG A 112 -1.45 11.79 -17.53
N PHE A 113 -0.18 12.17 -17.40
CA PHE A 113 0.55 12.09 -16.14
C PHE A 113 -0.10 12.96 -15.06
N MET A 114 -0.38 14.24 -15.37
CA MET A 114 -1.02 15.17 -14.43
C MET A 114 -2.45 14.74 -14.06
N ALA A 115 -3.20 14.19 -15.01
CA ALA A 115 -4.53 13.65 -14.74
C ALA A 115 -4.48 12.48 -13.73
N TYR A 116 -3.55 11.55 -13.91
CA TYR A 116 -3.40 10.41 -13.00
C TYR A 116 -2.93 10.84 -11.60
N LEU A 117 -2.03 11.81 -11.49
CA LEU A 117 -1.61 12.36 -10.20
C LEU A 117 -2.78 13.03 -9.45
N SER A 118 -3.58 13.83 -10.15
CA SER A 118 -4.75 14.48 -9.55
C SER A 118 -5.82 13.47 -9.15
N LEU A 119 -6.07 12.45 -9.97
CA LEU A 119 -7.00 11.36 -9.66
C LEU A 119 -6.53 10.53 -8.45
N PHE A 120 -5.24 10.27 -8.37
CA PHE A 120 -4.63 9.56 -7.23
C PHE A 120 -4.83 10.36 -5.93
N THR A 121 -4.60 11.68 -5.96
CA THR A 121 -4.84 12.53 -4.78
C THR A 121 -6.31 12.54 -4.39
N PHE A 122 -7.25 12.61 -5.33
CA PHE A 122 -8.68 12.51 -5.06
C PHE A 122 -9.04 11.23 -4.30
N PHE A 123 -8.63 10.05 -4.79
CA PHE A 123 -8.95 8.80 -4.10
C PHE A 123 -8.29 8.67 -2.72
N MET A 124 -7.09 9.23 -2.55
CA MET A 124 -6.48 9.29 -1.22
C MET A 124 -7.29 10.16 -0.26
N LEU A 125 -7.82 11.30 -0.73
CA LEU A 125 -8.68 12.15 0.07
C LEU A 125 -10.01 11.45 0.41
N VAL A 126 -10.61 10.71 -0.53
CA VAL A 126 -11.80 9.88 -0.26
C VAL A 126 -11.53 8.85 0.84
N LEU A 127 -10.36 8.19 0.80
CA LEU A 127 -9.95 7.23 1.82
C LEU A 127 -9.84 7.88 3.20
N VAL A 128 -9.14 9.02 3.25
CA VAL A 128 -8.86 9.71 4.51
C VAL A 128 -10.11 10.30 5.13
N THR A 129 -11.03 10.87 4.33
CA THR A 129 -12.25 11.53 4.83
C THR A 129 -13.45 10.60 4.99
N ALA A 130 -13.33 9.32 4.68
CA ALA A 130 -14.42 8.35 4.82
C ALA A 130 -14.98 8.31 6.26
N ASN A 131 -16.30 8.24 6.40
CA ASN A 131 -16.98 8.06 7.69
C ASN A 131 -17.40 6.61 7.96
N ASN A 132 -17.21 5.71 7.01
CA ASN A 132 -17.53 4.30 7.12
C ASN A 132 -16.48 3.44 6.40
N TYR A 133 -16.43 2.16 6.76
CA TYR A 133 -15.45 1.22 6.21
C TYR A 133 -15.64 0.94 4.71
N VAL A 134 -16.87 0.96 4.19
CA VAL A 134 -17.14 0.68 2.77
C VAL A 134 -16.67 1.85 1.90
N GLN A 135 -16.92 3.08 2.30
CA GLN A 135 -16.42 4.28 1.59
C GLN A 135 -14.90 4.36 1.67
N MET A 136 -14.30 4.01 2.82
CA MET A 136 -12.85 3.87 2.96
C MET A 136 -12.30 2.88 1.93
N PHE A 137 -12.98 1.74 1.73
CA PHE A 137 -12.58 0.72 0.76
C PHE A 137 -12.67 1.24 -0.69
N VAL A 138 -13.61 2.10 -1.05
CA VAL A 138 -13.64 2.77 -2.37
C VAL A 138 -12.38 3.61 -2.60
N GLY A 139 -12.00 4.43 -1.63
CA GLY A 139 -10.73 5.17 -1.70
C GLY A 139 -9.52 4.24 -1.78
N TRP A 140 -9.54 3.16 -1.02
CA TRP A 140 -8.49 2.14 -0.98
C TRP A 140 -8.25 1.48 -2.34
N GLU A 141 -9.30 1.01 -3.00
CA GLU A 141 -9.22 0.43 -4.34
C GLU A 141 -8.85 1.48 -5.40
N GLY A 142 -9.41 2.68 -5.30
CA GLY A 142 -9.10 3.78 -6.21
C GLY A 142 -7.63 4.18 -6.20
N VAL A 143 -7.01 4.27 -5.02
CA VAL A 143 -5.56 4.50 -4.87
C VAL A 143 -4.77 3.34 -5.49
N GLY A 144 -5.22 2.09 -5.32
CA GLY A 144 -4.61 0.90 -5.93
C GLY A 144 -4.62 0.97 -7.46
N LEU A 145 -5.75 1.29 -8.05
CA LEU A 145 -5.89 1.44 -9.50
C LEU A 145 -5.03 2.58 -10.05
N CYS A 146 -5.06 3.75 -9.43
CA CYS A 146 -4.24 4.88 -9.86
C CYS A 146 -2.74 4.58 -9.75
N SER A 147 -2.31 3.87 -8.69
CA SER A 147 -0.92 3.45 -8.55
C SER A 147 -0.49 2.51 -9.67
N TYR A 148 -1.35 1.55 -10.08
CA TYR A 148 -1.12 0.69 -11.23
C TYR A 148 -0.88 1.50 -12.51
N LEU A 149 -1.74 2.50 -12.79
CA LEU A 149 -1.62 3.37 -13.97
C LEU A 149 -0.35 4.23 -13.94
N LEU A 150 0.04 4.70 -12.76
CA LEU A 150 1.23 5.53 -12.58
C LEU A 150 2.54 4.73 -12.63
N ILE A 151 2.60 3.53 -12.07
CA ILE A 151 3.77 2.64 -12.19
C ILE A 151 3.96 2.22 -13.64
N ASN A 152 2.85 1.89 -14.34
CA ASN A 152 2.84 1.51 -15.75
C ASN A 152 2.77 2.71 -16.70
N PHE A 153 3.22 3.89 -16.27
CA PHE A 153 3.14 5.09 -17.11
C PHE A 153 3.88 4.90 -18.43
N TRP A 154 5.07 4.32 -18.41
CA TRP A 154 5.84 3.92 -19.59
C TRP A 154 5.52 2.46 -19.98
N TYR A 155 4.29 2.23 -20.43
CA TYR A 155 3.76 0.89 -20.77
C TYR A 155 4.54 0.16 -21.88
N THR A 156 5.39 0.86 -22.63
CA THR A 156 6.30 0.25 -23.61
C THR A 156 7.44 -0.54 -22.95
N ARG A 157 7.76 -0.25 -21.68
CA ARG A 157 8.80 -0.96 -20.92
C ARG A 157 8.20 -2.22 -20.28
N ILE A 158 8.71 -3.39 -20.67
CA ILE A 158 8.25 -4.70 -20.13
C ILE A 158 8.42 -4.77 -18.60
N GLN A 159 9.50 -4.17 -18.07
CA GLN A 159 9.75 -4.18 -16.62
C GLN A 159 8.69 -3.36 -15.86
N ALA A 160 8.27 -2.22 -16.39
CA ALA A 160 7.19 -1.43 -15.79
C ALA A 160 5.85 -2.19 -15.80
N ASN A 161 5.52 -2.88 -16.89
CA ASN A 161 4.33 -3.72 -16.97
C ASN A 161 4.34 -4.85 -15.92
N LYS A 162 5.46 -5.57 -15.81
CA LYS A 162 5.63 -6.63 -14.80
C LYS A 162 5.50 -6.09 -13.38
N ALA A 163 6.13 -4.95 -13.09
CA ALA A 163 6.08 -4.29 -11.78
C ALA A 163 4.66 -3.85 -11.41
N ALA A 164 3.93 -3.27 -12.36
CA ALA A 164 2.56 -2.82 -12.14
C ALA A 164 1.59 -3.99 -11.89
N ILE A 165 1.68 -5.07 -12.69
CA ILE A 165 0.88 -6.29 -12.48
C ILE A 165 1.20 -6.91 -11.13
N LYS A 166 2.49 -7.02 -10.77
CA LYS A 166 2.93 -7.54 -9.47
C LYS A 166 2.34 -6.72 -8.33
N ALA A 167 2.40 -5.38 -8.41
CA ALA A 167 1.82 -4.49 -7.41
C ALA A 167 0.31 -4.69 -7.28
N MET A 168 -0.42 -4.80 -8.40
CA MET A 168 -1.87 -5.02 -8.37
C MET A 168 -2.24 -6.36 -7.75
N LEU A 169 -1.58 -7.46 -8.16
CA LEU A 169 -1.89 -8.81 -7.66
C LEU A 169 -1.60 -8.96 -6.16
N VAL A 170 -0.45 -8.45 -5.70
CA VAL A 170 -0.08 -8.54 -4.28
C VAL A 170 -1.03 -7.69 -3.41
N ASN A 171 -1.37 -6.49 -3.85
CA ASN A 171 -2.34 -5.66 -3.13
C ASN A 171 -3.73 -6.28 -3.11
N ARG A 172 -4.15 -6.99 -4.17
CA ARG A 172 -5.45 -7.67 -4.22
C ARG A 172 -5.62 -8.72 -3.12
N VAL A 173 -4.54 -9.38 -2.70
CA VAL A 173 -4.59 -10.31 -1.55
C VAL A 173 -5.01 -9.57 -0.27
N GLY A 174 -4.45 -8.37 -0.04
CA GLY A 174 -4.85 -7.52 1.07
C GLY A 174 -6.29 -6.98 0.94
N ASP A 175 -6.71 -6.63 -0.28
CA ASP A 175 -8.05 -6.12 -0.55
C ASP A 175 -9.13 -7.16 -0.22
N ILE A 176 -8.88 -8.43 -0.57
CA ILE A 176 -9.75 -9.57 -0.21
C ILE A 176 -9.87 -9.68 1.32
N SER A 177 -8.77 -9.52 2.04
CA SER A 177 -8.79 -9.57 3.50
C SER A 177 -9.63 -8.43 4.11
N ILE A 178 -9.55 -7.21 3.56
CA ILE A 178 -10.43 -6.10 4.00
C ILE A 178 -11.89 -6.42 3.73
N ILE A 179 -12.24 -7.05 2.61
CA ILE A 179 -13.62 -7.48 2.33
C ILE A 179 -14.10 -8.47 3.40
N PHE A 180 -13.27 -9.43 3.81
CA PHE A 180 -13.63 -10.32 4.92
C PHE A 180 -13.83 -9.54 6.22
N ALA A 181 -13.00 -8.55 6.52
CA ALA A 181 -13.22 -7.67 7.67
C ALA A 181 -14.55 -6.92 7.57
N LEU A 182 -14.87 -6.34 6.41
CA LEU A 182 -16.13 -5.62 6.19
C LEU A 182 -17.36 -6.51 6.39
N VAL A 183 -17.34 -7.72 5.83
CA VAL A 183 -18.44 -8.68 5.98
C VAL A 183 -18.59 -9.09 7.45
N SER A 184 -17.48 -9.35 8.15
CA SER A 184 -17.52 -9.71 9.56
C SER A 184 -17.97 -8.56 10.45
N ILE A 185 -17.56 -7.32 10.17
CA ILE A 185 -18.07 -6.11 10.86
C ILE A 185 -19.59 -6.01 10.69
N PHE A 186 -20.10 -6.13 9.47
CA PHE A 186 -21.52 -6.05 9.22
C PHE A 186 -22.29 -7.20 9.91
N ALA A 187 -21.77 -8.41 9.85
CA ALA A 187 -22.39 -9.58 10.48
C ALA A 187 -22.48 -9.45 12.00
N THR A 188 -21.54 -8.77 12.65
CA THR A 188 -21.51 -8.62 14.11
C THR A 188 -22.25 -7.40 14.61
N PHE A 189 -22.01 -6.25 13.97
CA PHE A 189 -22.53 -4.96 14.45
C PHE A 189 -23.82 -4.53 13.73
N ASN A 190 -24.23 -5.21 12.65
CA ASN A 190 -25.32 -4.77 11.75
C ASN A 190 -25.14 -3.34 11.20
N ALA A 191 -23.94 -2.80 11.27
CA ALA A 191 -23.57 -1.46 10.86
C ALA A 191 -22.13 -1.48 10.32
N VAL A 192 -21.78 -0.49 9.47
CA VAL A 192 -20.43 -0.33 8.92
C VAL A 192 -19.87 1.07 9.16
N ASP A 193 -20.65 1.95 9.80
CA ASP A 193 -20.22 3.30 10.16
C ASP A 193 -19.29 3.26 11.37
N TYR A 194 -18.22 4.06 11.35
CA TYR A 194 -17.24 4.09 12.46
C TYR A 194 -17.90 4.36 13.79
N LYS A 195 -18.83 5.32 13.86
CA LYS A 195 -19.47 5.73 15.10
C LYS A 195 -20.28 4.60 15.75
N SER A 196 -21.09 3.88 14.97
CA SER A 196 -21.92 2.78 15.46
C SER A 196 -21.07 1.56 15.83
N VAL A 197 -20.03 1.23 15.04
CA VAL A 197 -19.12 0.12 15.31
C VAL A 197 -18.33 0.36 16.60
N PHE A 198 -17.79 1.54 16.78
CA PHE A 198 -16.96 1.86 17.96
C PHE A 198 -17.77 1.90 19.24
N SER A 199 -18.97 2.47 19.22
CA SER A 199 -19.85 2.49 20.41
C SER A 199 -20.20 1.08 20.93
N LEU A 200 -20.17 0.07 20.08
CA LEU A 200 -20.49 -1.32 20.42
C LEU A 200 -19.25 -2.21 20.62
N ALA A 201 -18.05 -1.72 20.35
CA ALA A 201 -16.80 -2.51 20.41
C ALA A 201 -16.60 -3.19 21.78
N TYR A 202 -16.83 -2.44 22.87
CA TYR A 202 -16.73 -2.97 24.24
C TYR A 202 -17.67 -4.15 24.51
N VAL A 203 -18.89 -4.10 23.98
CA VAL A 203 -19.90 -5.16 24.21
C VAL A 203 -19.47 -6.49 23.57
N TYR A 204 -18.82 -6.42 22.42
CA TYR A 204 -18.37 -7.60 21.68
C TYR A 204 -16.94 -8.03 22.01
N ALA A 205 -16.27 -7.42 22.99
CA ALA A 205 -14.88 -7.72 23.35
C ALA A 205 -14.63 -9.20 23.69
N ASN A 206 -15.60 -9.88 24.30
CA ASN A 206 -15.50 -11.28 24.70
C ASN A 206 -16.33 -12.23 23.81
N SER A 207 -16.91 -11.74 22.71
CA SER A 207 -17.71 -12.59 21.81
C SER A 207 -16.81 -13.47 20.95
N THR A 208 -17.22 -14.73 20.75
CA THR A 208 -16.49 -15.71 19.96
C THR A 208 -17.29 -16.17 18.75
N ILE A 209 -16.60 -16.46 17.66
CA ILE A 209 -17.14 -17.15 16.46
C ILE A 209 -16.44 -18.49 16.35
N SER A 210 -17.21 -19.55 16.14
CA SER A 210 -16.67 -20.87 15.81
C SER A 210 -16.40 -21.00 14.33
N ILE A 211 -15.12 -21.13 13.94
CA ILE A 211 -14.68 -21.40 12.57
C ILE A 211 -13.98 -22.75 12.56
N PHE A 212 -14.47 -23.73 11.81
CA PHE A 212 -13.90 -25.09 11.73
C PHE A 212 -13.61 -25.71 13.12
N ASN A 213 -14.55 -25.59 14.08
CA ASN A 213 -14.43 -26.07 15.49
C ASN A 213 -13.40 -25.34 16.37
N TYR A 214 -12.87 -24.20 15.95
CA TYR A 214 -12.06 -23.32 16.78
C TYR A 214 -12.87 -22.07 17.14
N ASP A 215 -12.94 -21.77 18.45
CA ASP A 215 -13.57 -20.55 18.94
C ASP A 215 -12.57 -19.40 18.90
N LEU A 216 -12.78 -18.48 17.96
CA LEU A 216 -11.97 -17.29 17.78
C LEU A 216 -12.72 -16.07 18.32
N ASN A 217 -12.03 -15.21 19.04
CA ASN A 217 -12.58 -13.90 19.38
C ASN A 217 -12.82 -13.08 18.12
N ILE A 218 -14.03 -12.55 17.98
CA ILE A 218 -14.49 -11.89 16.75
C ILE A 218 -13.72 -10.61 16.45
N LEU A 219 -13.39 -9.81 17.49
CA LEU A 219 -12.64 -8.59 17.31
C LEU A 219 -11.20 -8.87 16.87
N ASN A 220 -10.58 -9.92 17.42
CA ASN A 220 -9.27 -10.37 16.94
C ASN A 220 -9.31 -10.76 15.46
N PHE A 221 -10.34 -11.50 15.03
CA PHE A 221 -10.50 -11.87 13.62
C PHE A 221 -10.65 -10.65 12.71
N ILE A 222 -11.54 -9.72 13.06
CA ILE A 222 -11.76 -8.47 12.30
C ILE A 222 -10.47 -7.66 12.19
N CYS A 223 -9.77 -7.44 13.32
CA CYS A 223 -8.55 -6.66 13.37
C CYS A 223 -7.40 -7.32 12.61
N ILE A 224 -7.26 -8.66 12.65
CA ILE A 224 -6.26 -9.38 11.86
C ILE A 224 -6.57 -9.23 10.36
N CYS A 225 -7.83 -9.33 9.95
CA CYS A 225 -8.22 -9.13 8.56
C CYS A 225 -7.95 -7.69 8.08
N LEU A 226 -8.24 -6.67 8.87
CA LEU A 226 -7.88 -5.28 8.60
C LEU A 226 -6.35 -5.10 8.51
N PHE A 227 -5.63 -5.76 9.42
CA PHE A 227 -4.17 -5.70 9.44
C PHE A 227 -3.54 -6.35 8.21
N ILE A 228 -4.02 -7.49 7.71
CA ILE A 228 -3.52 -8.11 6.47
C ILE A 228 -3.71 -7.15 5.29
N GLY A 229 -4.82 -6.42 5.22
CA GLY A 229 -5.01 -5.35 4.27
C GLY A 229 -3.96 -4.24 4.41
N ALA A 230 -3.70 -3.80 5.65
CA ALA A 230 -2.66 -2.83 5.94
C ALA A 230 -1.25 -3.34 5.57
N VAL A 231 -0.93 -4.62 5.81
CA VAL A 231 0.32 -5.29 5.42
C VAL A 231 0.57 -5.17 3.92
N ALA A 232 -0.45 -5.36 3.10
CA ALA A 232 -0.34 -5.27 1.64
C ALA A 232 0.02 -3.86 1.18
N LYS A 233 -0.73 -2.83 1.59
CA LYS A 233 -0.48 -1.44 1.17
C LYS A 233 0.78 -0.85 1.81
N SER A 234 1.02 -1.12 3.10
CA SER A 234 2.22 -0.65 3.80
C SER A 234 3.47 -1.48 3.54
N ALA A 235 3.38 -2.47 2.65
CA ALA A 235 4.49 -3.33 2.24
C ALA A 235 5.25 -3.96 3.42
N GLN A 236 4.51 -4.58 4.35
CA GLN A 236 5.11 -5.32 5.45
C GLN A 236 5.53 -6.72 5.02
N VAL A 237 6.39 -7.39 5.79
CA VAL A 237 6.84 -8.76 5.50
C VAL A 237 5.63 -9.67 5.24
N GLY A 238 5.72 -10.45 4.17
CA GLY A 238 4.62 -11.22 3.60
C GLY A 238 4.12 -10.63 2.29
N LEU A 239 3.75 -9.35 2.23
CA LEU A 239 3.21 -8.70 1.03
C LEU A 239 4.04 -7.48 0.55
N HIS A 240 5.34 -7.44 0.88
CA HIS A 240 6.25 -6.30 0.59
C HIS A 240 6.87 -6.31 -0.80
N ILE A 241 6.84 -7.42 -1.52
CA ILE A 241 7.64 -7.66 -2.74
C ILE A 241 7.35 -6.70 -3.90
N TRP A 242 6.21 -6.02 -3.88
CA TRP A 242 5.80 -5.08 -4.93
C TRP A 242 6.49 -3.71 -4.83
N LEU A 243 6.81 -3.26 -3.60
CA LEU A 243 7.26 -1.89 -3.34
C LEU A 243 8.61 -1.55 -4.00
N PRO A 244 9.67 -2.39 -3.94
CA PRO A 244 10.92 -2.09 -4.63
C PRO A 244 10.81 -2.12 -6.15
N ASP A 245 9.91 -2.95 -6.69
CA ASP A 245 9.71 -3.06 -8.14
C ASP A 245 8.87 -1.89 -8.68
N ALA A 246 8.01 -1.27 -7.84
CA ALA A 246 7.27 -0.06 -8.17
C ALA A 246 8.17 1.16 -8.50
N MET A 247 9.48 1.10 -8.20
CA MET A 247 10.47 2.13 -8.56
C MET A 247 10.73 2.26 -10.06
N GLU A 248 10.21 1.37 -10.89
CA GLU A 248 10.27 1.48 -12.37
C GLU A 248 9.45 2.67 -12.91
N GLY A 249 8.52 3.20 -12.11
CA GLY A 249 7.75 4.40 -12.47
C GLY A 249 8.58 5.70 -12.40
N PRO A 250 8.02 6.83 -12.93
CA PRO A 250 8.65 8.14 -12.83
C PRO A 250 8.92 8.56 -11.38
N THR A 251 10.03 9.29 -11.13
CA THR A 251 10.44 9.64 -9.76
C THR A 251 9.41 10.49 -9.00
N PRO A 252 8.67 11.45 -9.59
CA PRO A 252 7.61 12.15 -8.87
C PRO A 252 6.51 11.21 -8.35
N VAL A 253 6.22 10.12 -9.08
CA VAL A 253 5.27 9.09 -8.67
C VAL A 253 5.78 8.35 -7.44
N SER A 254 7.06 7.96 -7.44
CA SER A 254 7.65 7.30 -6.27
C SER A 254 7.64 8.19 -5.03
N ALA A 255 7.91 9.50 -5.19
CA ALA A 255 7.80 10.46 -4.09
C ALA A 255 6.38 10.54 -3.53
N LEU A 256 5.34 10.58 -4.38
CA LEU A 256 3.96 10.69 -3.93
C LEU A 256 3.44 9.38 -3.33
N ILE A 257 3.61 8.23 -4.02
CA ILE A 257 3.10 6.93 -3.58
C ILE A 257 3.76 6.49 -2.27
N HIS A 258 5.09 6.59 -2.18
CA HIS A 258 5.86 5.96 -1.10
C HIS A 258 6.18 6.89 0.07
N ALA A 259 6.05 8.22 -0.07
CA ALA A 259 6.30 9.12 1.04
C ALA A 259 5.05 9.36 1.90
N ALA A 260 3.89 9.72 1.29
CA ALA A 260 2.80 10.32 2.04
C ALA A 260 1.43 9.64 1.84
N THR A 261 1.28 8.72 0.89
CA THR A 261 -0.08 8.36 0.46
C THR A 261 -0.36 6.86 0.50
N MET A 262 -0.04 6.09 -0.53
CA MET A 262 -0.49 4.70 -0.63
C MET A 262 0.03 3.83 0.51
N VAL A 263 1.32 3.92 0.83
CA VAL A 263 1.93 3.08 1.86
C VAL A 263 1.53 3.51 3.28
N THR A 264 1.16 4.76 3.47
CA THR A 264 0.66 5.28 4.75
C THR A 264 -0.81 4.94 5.00
N ALA A 265 -1.58 4.60 3.94
CA ALA A 265 -2.98 4.25 4.04
C ALA A 265 -3.24 3.10 5.04
N GLY A 266 -2.36 2.08 5.07
CA GLY A 266 -2.46 0.98 6.03
C GLY A 266 -2.34 1.44 7.49
N ILE A 267 -1.41 2.35 7.78
CA ILE A 267 -1.24 2.93 9.12
C ILE A 267 -2.48 3.76 9.50
N VAL A 268 -2.98 4.57 8.56
CA VAL A 268 -4.18 5.38 8.79
C VAL A 268 -5.40 4.51 9.12
N VAL A 269 -5.56 3.37 8.44
CA VAL A 269 -6.66 2.43 8.74
C VAL A 269 -6.52 1.85 10.16
N ILE A 270 -5.31 1.46 10.58
CA ILE A 270 -5.07 0.97 11.94
C ILE A 270 -5.36 2.09 12.96
N CYS A 271 -4.85 3.30 12.76
CA CYS A 271 -5.07 4.43 13.66
C CYS A 271 -6.55 4.83 13.74
N LYS A 272 -7.27 4.87 12.61
CA LYS A 272 -8.72 5.13 12.60
C LYS A 272 -9.54 4.04 13.28
N SER A 273 -9.05 2.82 13.28
CA SER A 273 -9.69 1.68 13.92
C SER A 273 -9.10 1.37 15.30
N SER A 274 -8.39 2.33 15.92
CA SER A 274 -7.72 2.17 17.22
C SER A 274 -8.65 1.56 18.28
N GLU A 275 -9.90 1.99 18.32
CA GLU A 275 -10.89 1.50 19.25
C GLU A 275 -11.17 -0.01 19.12
N LEU A 276 -11.18 -0.56 17.91
CA LEU A 276 -11.30 -2.00 17.70
C LEU A 276 -10.02 -2.76 18.09
N PHE A 277 -8.85 -2.19 17.75
CA PHE A 277 -7.56 -2.83 18.02
C PHE A 277 -7.26 -2.91 19.51
N GLU A 278 -7.67 -1.93 20.31
CA GLU A 278 -7.48 -1.94 21.77
C GLU A 278 -8.21 -3.11 22.47
N TYR A 279 -9.35 -3.56 21.92
CA TYR A 279 -10.05 -4.75 22.41
C TYR A 279 -9.61 -6.07 21.75
N ALA A 280 -8.54 -6.04 20.93
CA ALA A 280 -8.01 -7.18 20.18
C ALA A 280 -6.53 -7.46 20.50
N PRO A 281 -6.18 -7.96 21.70
CA PRO A 281 -4.78 -8.07 22.14
C PRO A 281 -3.93 -9.00 21.27
N MET A 282 -4.50 -10.09 20.73
CA MET A 282 -3.78 -10.97 19.80
C MET A 282 -3.46 -10.28 18.48
N ALA A 283 -4.34 -9.39 18.00
CA ALA A 283 -4.06 -8.60 16.80
C ALA A 283 -2.93 -7.60 17.06
N LEU A 284 -2.93 -6.90 18.20
CA LEU A 284 -1.85 -5.98 18.58
C LEU A 284 -0.49 -6.68 18.66
N LEU A 285 -0.43 -7.88 19.24
CA LEU A 285 0.77 -8.72 19.30
C LEU A 285 1.29 -9.02 17.90
N ILE A 286 0.43 -9.44 16.96
CA ILE A 286 0.83 -9.73 15.58
C ILE A 286 1.33 -8.46 14.89
N VAL A 287 0.66 -7.32 15.10
CA VAL A 287 1.07 -6.02 14.53
C VAL A 287 2.46 -5.63 15.00
N THR A 288 2.78 -5.77 16.30
CA THR A 288 4.11 -5.45 16.84
C THR A 288 5.19 -6.34 16.26
N ILE A 289 4.99 -7.65 16.22
CA ILE A 289 5.99 -8.60 15.72
C ILE A 289 6.26 -8.37 14.23
N VAL A 290 5.21 -8.29 13.40
CA VAL A 290 5.34 -8.07 11.97
C VAL A 290 6.01 -6.73 11.68
N GLY A 291 5.63 -5.66 12.38
CA GLY A 291 6.25 -4.35 12.26
C GLY A 291 7.75 -4.36 12.57
N ALA A 292 8.15 -4.99 13.68
CA ALA A 292 9.54 -5.09 14.10
C ALA A 292 10.40 -5.91 13.11
N ILE A 293 9.89 -7.04 12.65
CA ILE A 293 10.59 -7.88 11.65
C ILE A 293 10.74 -7.11 10.34
N THR A 294 9.71 -6.35 9.89
CA THR A 294 9.81 -5.57 8.66
C THR A 294 10.83 -4.45 8.75
N ALA A 295 10.90 -3.76 9.88
CA ALA A 295 11.87 -2.71 10.10
C ALA A 295 13.30 -3.23 9.93
N PHE A 296 13.62 -4.35 10.55
CA PHE A 296 14.93 -4.98 10.47
C PHE A 296 15.21 -5.59 9.08
N TYR A 297 14.26 -6.36 8.53
CA TYR A 297 14.37 -6.98 7.22
C TYR A 297 14.71 -5.97 6.12
N ALA A 298 13.90 -4.91 6.02
CA ALA A 298 14.10 -3.90 5.00
C ALA A 298 15.41 -3.13 5.18
N ALA A 299 15.80 -2.82 6.41
CA ALA A 299 17.06 -2.17 6.71
C ALA A 299 18.28 -3.01 6.28
N THR A 300 18.27 -4.32 6.53
CA THR A 300 19.37 -5.21 6.12
C THR A 300 19.53 -5.31 4.61
N ILE A 301 18.44 -5.34 3.86
CA ILE A 301 18.51 -5.35 2.38
C ILE A 301 19.06 -4.01 1.86
N GLY A 302 18.67 -2.89 2.49
CA GLY A 302 19.16 -1.56 2.14
C GLY A 302 20.69 -1.44 2.15
N LEU A 303 21.38 -2.21 2.99
CA LEU A 303 22.86 -2.23 3.09
C LEU A 303 23.55 -2.59 1.76
N VAL A 304 22.94 -3.47 0.96
CA VAL A 304 23.59 -4.07 -0.21
C VAL A 304 23.00 -3.61 -1.55
N GLN A 305 21.86 -2.93 -1.56
CA GLN A 305 21.26 -2.43 -2.81
C GLN A 305 22.14 -1.37 -3.47
N ASN A 306 22.22 -1.41 -4.81
CA ASN A 306 23.07 -0.50 -5.58
C ASN A 306 22.26 0.58 -6.32
N ASP A 307 20.96 0.38 -6.54
CA ASP A 307 20.08 1.34 -7.16
C ASP A 307 19.64 2.40 -6.14
N LEU A 308 19.86 3.67 -6.45
CA LEU A 308 19.55 4.81 -5.59
C LEU A 308 18.07 4.81 -5.15
N LYS A 309 17.13 4.65 -6.10
CA LYS A 309 15.70 4.59 -5.80
C LYS A 309 15.35 3.38 -4.92
N LYS A 310 15.95 2.20 -5.15
CA LYS A 310 15.67 1.00 -4.38
C LYS A 310 16.17 1.13 -2.94
N VAL A 311 17.32 1.75 -2.68
CA VAL A 311 17.78 2.03 -1.31
C VAL A 311 16.78 2.90 -0.56
N ILE A 312 16.30 3.99 -1.20
CA ILE A 312 15.30 4.86 -0.58
C ILE A 312 13.96 4.11 -0.39
N ALA A 313 13.58 3.20 -1.29
CA ALA A 313 12.38 2.38 -1.15
C ALA A 313 12.45 1.40 0.03
N TYR A 314 13.56 0.69 0.20
CA TYR A 314 13.75 -0.20 1.36
C TYR A 314 13.80 0.59 2.66
N SER A 315 14.36 1.78 2.64
CA SER A 315 14.31 2.65 3.81
C SER A 315 12.89 3.15 4.12
N THR A 316 11.98 3.33 3.13
CA THR A 316 10.55 3.59 3.44
C THR A 316 9.89 2.38 4.08
N CYS A 317 10.12 1.17 3.54
CA CYS A 317 9.59 -0.06 4.11
C CYS A 317 10.03 -0.24 5.59
N SER A 318 11.31 0.06 5.90
CA SER A 318 11.82 0.02 7.26
C SER A 318 11.11 1.03 8.17
N GLN A 319 10.91 2.28 7.74
CA GLN A 319 10.24 3.30 8.55
C GLN A 319 8.74 2.99 8.76
N LEU A 320 8.07 2.42 7.77
CA LEU A 320 6.70 1.92 7.94
C LEU A 320 6.63 0.78 8.97
N GLY A 321 7.65 -0.07 9.02
CA GLY A 321 7.79 -1.08 10.08
C GLY A 321 7.82 -0.46 11.47
N TYR A 322 8.57 0.65 11.66
CA TYR A 322 8.57 1.41 12.92
C TYR A 322 7.18 1.94 13.28
N MET A 323 6.45 2.52 12.33
CA MET A 323 5.11 3.04 12.58
C MET A 323 4.12 1.94 12.94
N ILE A 324 4.22 0.79 12.30
CA ILE A 324 3.32 -0.35 12.53
C ILE A 324 3.58 -0.97 13.89
N PHE A 325 4.82 -1.23 14.30
CA PHE A 325 5.02 -1.75 15.65
C PHE A 325 4.67 -0.71 16.73
N ALA A 326 4.82 0.60 16.45
CA ALA A 326 4.32 1.63 17.36
C ALA A 326 2.80 1.55 17.52
N CYS A 327 2.03 1.34 16.43
CA CYS A 327 0.60 1.07 16.53
C CYS A 327 0.30 -0.20 17.33
N GLY A 328 1.11 -1.26 17.16
CA GLY A 328 0.95 -2.51 17.90
C GLY A 328 1.18 -2.40 19.41
N ILE A 329 1.95 -1.40 19.84
CA ILE A 329 2.18 -1.05 21.26
C ILE A 329 1.15 0.00 21.73
N SER A 330 0.05 0.21 20.99
CA SER A 330 -0.99 1.22 21.25
C SER A 330 -0.49 2.68 21.19
N GLY A 331 0.69 2.93 20.59
CA GLY A 331 1.26 4.27 20.39
C GLY A 331 0.78 4.93 19.10
N TYR A 332 -0.54 5.01 18.86
CA TYR A 332 -1.11 5.53 17.62
C TYR A 332 -0.74 7.01 17.37
N ASN A 333 -0.72 7.82 18.42
CA ASN A 333 -0.32 9.22 18.37
C ASN A 333 1.14 9.37 17.92
N VAL A 334 2.04 8.54 18.44
CA VAL A 334 3.46 8.50 18.10
C VAL A 334 3.65 8.04 16.65
N SER A 335 2.88 7.03 16.23
CA SER A 335 2.89 6.53 14.86
C SER A 335 2.45 7.62 13.87
N MET A 336 1.34 8.33 14.14
CA MET A 336 0.86 9.44 13.31
C MET A 336 1.84 10.61 13.28
N TYR A 337 2.48 10.92 14.40
CA TYR A 337 3.51 11.94 14.46
C TYR A 337 4.75 11.57 13.62
N HIS A 338 5.22 10.33 13.72
CA HIS A 338 6.32 9.88 12.87
C HIS A 338 5.92 9.84 11.38
N LEU A 339 4.67 9.48 11.07
CA LEU A 339 4.15 9.51 9.70
C LEU A 339 4.22 10.92 9.11
N THR A 340 3.84 11.96 9.85
CA THR A 340 3.93 13.35 9.36
C THR A 340 5.34 13.75 9.03
N ASN A 341 6.29 13.47 9.92
CA ASN A 341 7.71 13.77 9.72
C ASN A 341 8.30 12.96 8.55
N HIS A 342 8.00 11.66 8.50
CA HIS A 342 8.44 10.74 7.45
C HIS A 342 8.02 11.22 6.06
N ALA A 343 6.80 11.68 5.93
CA ALA A 343 6.26 12.13 4.66
C ALA A 343 7.11 13.25 4.03
N PHE A 344 7.58 14.22 4.83
CA PHE A 344 8.38 15.34 4.34
C PHE A 344 9.82 14.95 4.00
N PHE A 345 10.54 14.30 4.90
CA PHE A 345 11.93 13.95 4.60
C PHE A 345 12.05 12.85 3.53
N LYS A 346 11.05 11.96 3.38
CA LYS A 346 11.05 10.97 2.30
C LYS A 346 10.74 11.59 0.95
N ALA A 347 9.76 12.49 0.88
CA ALA A 347 9.51 13.23 -0.35
C ALA A 347 10.76 14.00 -0.77
N LEU A 348 11.45 14.64 0.18
CA LEU A 348 12.73 15.33 -0.08
C LEU A 348 13.78 14.38 -0.66
N LEU A 349 13.98 13.20 -0.07
CA LEU A 349 14.94 12.21 -0.55
C LEU A 349 14.61 11.68 -1.95
N PHE A 350 13.34 11.37 -2.23
CA PHE A 350 12.95 10.90 -3.56
C PHE A 350 13.08 11.98 -4.63
N LEU A 351 12.65 13.21 -4.34
CA LEU A 351 12.72 14.29 -5.32
C LEU A 351 14.17 14.74 -5.54
N SER A 352 15.02 14.77 -4.52
CA SER A 352 16.44 15.05 -4.67
C SER A 352 17.18 13.91 -5.40
N ALA A 353 16.82 12.65 -5.16
CA ALA A 353 17.29 11.53 -5.97
C ALA A 353 16.84 11.66 -7.44
N GLY A 354 15.62 12.14 -7.67
CA GLY A 354 15.12 12.44 -9.02
C GLY A 354 15.94 13.50 -9.73
N SER A 355 16.34 14.58 -9.05
CA SER A 355 17.20 15.60 -9.66
C SER A 355 18.59 15.05 -10.00
N VAL A 356 19.18 14.19 -9.16
CA VAL A 356 20.45 13.50 -9.46
C VAL A 356 20.31 12.59 -10.69
N ILE A 357 19.27 11.76 -10.74
CA ILE A 357 19.03 10.83 -11.86
C ILE A 357 18.81 11.61 -13.17
N HIS A 358 18.05 12.70 -13.13
CA HIS A 358 17.80 13.56 -14.29
C HIS A 358 19.10 14.20 -14.81
N SER A 359 19.97 14.71 -13.92
CA SER A 359 21.26 15.29 -14.29
C SER A 359 22.24 14.26 -14.85
N MET A 360 22.11 12.98 -14.45
CA MET A 360 22.96 11.86 -14.88
C MET A 360 22.35 11.04 -16.04
N GLN A 361 21.43 11.63 -16.83
CA GLN A 361 20.81 10.99 -18.00
C GLN A 361 20.16 9.64 -17.68
N ASP A 362 19.32 9.60 -16.63
CA ASP A 362 18.55 8.44 -16.15
C ASP A 362 19.39 7.29 -15.56
N GLU A 363 20.70 7.48 -15.29
CA GLU A 363 21.47 6.48 -14.55
C GLU A 363 20.99 6.39 -13.09
N GLN A 364 20.75 5.17 -12.59
CA GLN A 364 20.25 4.91 -11.23
C GLN A 364 21.27 4.16 -10.36
N ASP A 365 22.30 3.52 -10.97
CA ASP A 365 23.31 2.75 -10.23
C ASP A 365 24.34 3.70 -9.59
N MET A 366 24.36 3.69 -8.24
CA MET A 366 25.29 4.52 -7.45
C MET A 366 26.78 4.24 -7.76
N ARG A 367 27.11 3.04 -8.22
CA ARG A 367 28.50 2.65 -8.54
C ARG A 367 29.02 3.35 -9.80
N ARG A 368 28.11 3.82 -10.66
CA ARG A 368 28.41 4.59 -11.89
C ARG A 368 28.31 6.10 -11.69
N MET A 369 28.16 6.55 -10.45
CA MET A 369 28.15 7.95 -10.06
C MET A 369 29.48 8.31 -9.40
N GLY A 370 29.48 9.25 -8.50
CA GLY A 370 30.62 9.70 -7.69
C GLY A 370 31.09 11.11 -8.05
N GLY A 371 31.62 11.84 -7.06
CA GLY A 371 32.17 13.17 -7.24
C GLY A 371 31.16 14.26 -7.60
N LEU A 372 29.84 14.01 -7.45
CA LEU A 372 28.79 14.95 -7.88
C LEU A 372 28.66 16.19 -6.98
N LEU A 373 29.31 16.22 -5.84
CA LEU A 373 29.26 17.33 -4.88
C LEU A 373 29.63 18.68 -5.53
N LYS A 374 30.61 18.71 -6.41
CA LYS A 374 31.09 19.94 -7.07
C LYS A 374 30.15 20.43 -8.17
N VAL A 375 29.42 19.52 -8.80
CA VAL A 375 28.55 19.80 -9.94
C VAL A 375 27.11 20.09 -9.49
N LEU A 376 26.67 19.44 -8.43
CA LEU A 376 25.29 19.50 -7.89
C LEU A 376 25.28 19.93 -6.41
N PRO A 377 25.80 21.12 -6.04
CA PRO A 377 25.93 21.53 -4.64
C PRO A 377 24.55 21.73 -3.96
N PHE A 378 23.57 22.28 -4.66
CA PHE A 378 22.23 22.49 -4.13
C PHE A 378 21.53 21.15 -3.87
N THR A 379 21.51 20.25 -4.85
CA THR A 379 20.87 18.93 -4.72
C THR A 379 21.56 18.10 -3.62
N TYR A 380 22.88 18.21 -3.47
CA TYR A 380 23.61 17.59 -2.35
C TYR A 380 23.12 18.08 -1.01
N SER A 381 22.98 19.40 -0.83
CA SER A 381 22.49 19.95 0.45
C SER A 381 21.09 19.47 0.81
N MET A 382 20.17 19.40 -0.15
CA MET A 382 18.81 18.87 0.03
C MET A 382 18.81 17.38 0.39
N PHE A 383 19.65 16.61 -0.32
CA PHE A 383 19.81 15.19 -0.06
C PHE A 383 20.43 14.91 1.32
N LEU A 384 21.41 15.72 1.72
CA LEU A 384 22.03 15.64 3.05
C LEU A 384 21.02 15.90 4.17
N ILE A 385 20.21 16.96 4.06
CA ILE A 385 19.17 17.28 5.05
C ILE A 385 18.19 16.10 5.19
N GLY A 386 17.71 15.57 4.07
CA GLY A 386 16.78 14.42 4.09
C GLY A 386 17.40 13.15 4.68
N SER A 387 18.67 12.87 4.39
CA SER A 387 19.40 11.72 4.94
C SER A 387 19.67 11.84 6.43
N LEU A 388 20.07 13.01 6.91
CA LEU A 388 20.27 13.29 8.34
C LEU A 388 18.94 13.23 9.12
N ALA A 389 17.84 13.73 8.54
CA ALA A 389 16.53 13.61 9.14
C ALA A 389 16.10 12.13 9.24
N LEU A 390 16.34 11.30 8.21
CA LEU A 390 16.07 9.85 8.23
C LEU A 390 16.88 9.12 9.31
N LEU A 391 18.15 9.50 9.50
CA LEU A 391 19.03 8.94 10.52
C LEU A 391 18.48 9.13 11.93
N GLY A 392 17.80 10.24 12.18
CA GLY A 392 17.48 10.72 13.52
C GLY A 392 18.63 11.55 14.12
N PHE A 393 19.30 12.37 13.28
CA PHE A 393 20.32 13.28 13.79
C PHE A 393 19.69 14.32 14.73
N PRO A 394 20.31 14.62 15.90
CA PRO A 394 19.75 15.55 16.86
C PRO A 394 19.29 16.88 16.25
N PHE A 395 18.19 17.41 16.74
CA PHE A 395 17.52 18.65 16.30
C PHE A 395 16.80 18.60 14.95
N LEU A 396 16.82 17.47 14.21
CA LEU A 396 16.01 17.28 13.01
C LEU A 396 14.72 16.52 13.32
N SER A 397 13.76 16.60 12.40
CA SER A 397 12.41 16.02 12.60
C SER A 397 12.41 14.53 12.94
N GLY A 398 13.33 13.76 12.34
CA GLY A 398 13.44 12.31 12.58
C GLY A 398 13.89 11.94 13.99
N TYR A 399 14.73 12.76 14.62
CA TYR A 399 15.17 12.57 16.01
C TYR A 399 13.99 12.57 16.98
N TYR A 400 13.15 13.58 16.91
CA TYR A 400 12.01 13.70 17.81
C TYR A 400 10.97 12.59 17.65
N SER A 401 10.86 11.99 16.48
CA SER A 401 9.82 11.00 16.22
C SER A 401 10.30 9.55 16.23
N LYS A 402 11.41 9.22 15.56
CA LYS A 402 11.94 7.85 15.47
C LYS A 402 12.46 7.35 16.81
N ASP A 403 13.24 8.21 17.50
CA ASP A 403 13.82 7.81 18.77
C ASP A 403 12.73 7.66 19.83
N PHE A 404 11.68 8.50 19.80
CA PHE A 404 10.53 8.34 20.68
C PHE A 404 9.76 7.04 20.46
N ILE A 405 9.69 6.52 19.23
CA ILE A 405 9.11 5.18 18.98
C ILE A 405 9.92 4.09 19.71
N LEU A 406 11.24 4.19 19.68
CA LEU A 406 12.12 3.25 20.40
C LEU A 406 11.99 3.39 21.92
N GLU A 407 11.90 4.61 22.43
CA GLU A 407 11.62 4.89 23.82
C GLU A 407 10.29 4.29 24.27
N LEU A 408 9.24 4.44 23.46
CA LEU A 408 7.93 3.84 23.71
C LEU A 408 8.01 2.30 23.77
N ALA A 409 8.77 1.68 22.86
CA ALA A 409 8.95 0.23 22.85
C ALA A 409 9.71 -0.26 24.09
N PHE A 410 10.63 0.54 24.62
CA PHE A 410 11.33 0.21 25.87
C PHE A 410 10.45 0.43 27.09
N ALA A 411 9.64 1.50 27.11
CA ALA A 411 8.75 1.84 28.22
C ALA A 411 7.60 0.84 28.41
N ASN A 412 7.22 0.12 27.37
CA ASN A 412 6.23 -0.93 27.46
C ASN A 412 6.89 -2.24 27.87
N TYR A 413 6.63 -2.70 29.09
CA TYR A 413 7.27 -3.86 29.73
C TYR A 413 6.77 -5.23 29.21
N THR A 414 6.20 -5.28 28.00
CA THR A 414 5.81 -6.56 27.38
C THR A 414 6.99 -7.18 26.62
N ILE A 415 6.97 -8.50 26.47
CA ILE A 415 8.03 -9.25 25.77
C ILE A 415 8.10 -8.82 24.30
N GLU A 416 6.96 -8.61 23.68
CA GLU A 416 6.82 -8.19 22.28
C GLU A 416 7.41 -6.79 22.04
N ALA A 417 7.20 -5.88 22.99
CA ALA A 417 7.73 -4.53 22.92
C ALA A 417 9.26 -4.51 23.04
N HIS A 418 9.82 -5.32 23.96
CA HIS A 418 11.27 -5.48 24.05
C HIS A 418 11.88 -6.13 22.81
N PHE A 419 11.20 -7.13 22.21
CA PHE A 419 11.60 -7.68 20.92
C PHE A 419 11.61 -6.61 19.82
N ALA A 420 10.58 -5.77 19.76
CA ALA A 420 10.51 -4.65 18.83
C ALA A 420 11.61 -3.62 19.08
N TYR A 421 11.94 -3.32 20.34
CA TYR A 421 13.03 -2.42 20.70
C TYR A 421 14.37 -2.93 20.17
N ILE A 422 14.71 -4.21 20.39
CA ILE A 422 15.97 -4.79 19.94
C ILE A 422 16.08 -4.76 18.42
N LEU A 423 15.06 -5.22 17.70
CA LEU A 423 15.09 -5.19 16.23
C LEU A 423 15.07 -3.77 15.67
N GLY A 424 14.36 -2.85 16.33
CA GLY A 424 14.33 -1.44 15.96
C GLY A 424 15.69 -0.76 16.13
N THR A 425 16.40 -1.00 17.22
CA THR A 425 17.75 -0.44 17.44
C THR A 425 18.78 -1.00 16.45
N LEU A 426 18.72 -2.29 16.12
CA LEU A 426 19.53 -2.88 15.07
C LEU A 426 19.20 -2.31 13.68
N ALA A 427 17.92 -2.08 13.40
CA ALA A 427 17.50 -1.42 12.18
C ALA A 427 17.96 0.04 12.13
N ALA A 428 18.04 0.76 13.26
CA ALA A 428 18.60 2.10 13.32
C ALA A 428 20.08 2.16 12.94
N PHE A 429 20.88 1.17 13.37
CA PHE A 429 22.27 1.01 12.93
C PHE A 429 22.35 0.83 11.39
N CYS A 430 21.55 -0.09 10.84
CA CYS A 430 21.53 -0.33 9.41
C CYS A 430 21.07 0.90 8.61
N THR A 431 20.08 1.67 9.13
CA THR A 431 19.60 2.89 8.47
C THR A 431 20.71 3.94 8.38
N ALA A 432 21.50 4.09 9.42
CA ALA A 432 22.65 4.98 9.45
C ALA A 432 23.71 4.57 8.43
N PHE A 433 24.00 3.30 8.38
CA PHE A 433 25.01 2.76 7.49
C PHE A 433 24.66 2.97 6.01
N TYR A 434 23.44 2.56 5.57
CA TYR A 434 23.10 2.66 4.15
C TYR A 434 22.89 4.11 3.68
N SER A 435 22.43 5.02 4.55
CA SER A 435 22.26 6.43 4.17
C SER A 435 23.60 7.12 3.94
N VAL A 436 24.58 6.88 4.82
CA VAL A 436 25.95 7.39 4.63
C VAL A 436 26.60 6.72 3.40
N ARG A 437 26.44 5.40 3.22
CA ARG A 437 26.90 4.70 2.01
C ARG A 437 26.38 5.35 0.75
N LEU A 438 25.09 5.69 0.73
CA LEU A 438 24.47 6.35 -0.41
C LEU A 438 25.13 7.70 -0.71
N LEU A 439 25.33 8.55 0.32
CA LEU A 439 26.01 9.83 0.16
C LEU A 439 27.45 9.67 -0.35
N LEU A 440 28.21 8.73 0.21
CA LEU A 440 29.59 8.48 -0.18
C LEU A 440 29.72 8.06 -1.63
N LEU A 441 28.88 7.13 -2.08
CA LEU A 441 28.92 6.59 -3.44
C LEU A 441 28.43 7.58 -4.50
N THR A 442 27.46 8.44 -4.19
CA THR A 442 26.89 9.39 -5.15
C THR A 442 27.64 10.72 -5.22
N PHE A 443 27.93 11.33 -4.08
CA PHE A 443 28.44 12.71 -4.03
C PHE A 443 29.94 12.80 -3.75
N PHE A 444 30.49 11.88 -2.97
CA PHE A 444 31.90 11.85 -2.62
C PHE A 444 32.70 10.89 -3.48
N GLY A 445 34.01 10.88 -3.29
CA GLY A 445 34.92 9.99 -4.00
C GLY A 445 35.26 10.42 -5.44
N LYS A 446 35.85 9.50 -6.17
CA LYS A 446 36.23 9.70 -7.58
C LYS A 446 35.01 9.48 -8.50
N THR A 447 34.93 10.23 -9.59
CA THR A 447 33.89 10.08 -10.60
C THR A 447 34.05 8.75 -11.34
N ASN A 448 33.01 7.92 -11.32
CA ASN A 448 32.92 6.68 -12.09
C ASN A 448 31.99 6.80 -13.31
N ALA A 449 31.41 7.99 -13.51
CA ALA A 449 30.50 8.27 -14.61
C ALA A 449 31.26 8.48 -15.93
N HIS A 450 30.56 8.28 -17.05
CA HIS A 450 31.09 8.67 -18.36
C HIS A 450 31.37 10.17 -18.41
N GLN A 451 32.55 10.56 -18.90
CA GLN A 451 32.99 11.95 -18.93
C GLN A 451 31.99 12.89 -19.64
N ALA A 452 31.39 12.43 -20.73
CA ALA A 452 30.39 13.22 -21.48
C ALA A 452 29.13 13.51 -20.64
N VAL A 453 28.64 12.54 -19.83
CA VAL A 453 27.48 12.70 -18.97
C VAL A 453 27.81 13.64 -17.78
N PHE A 454 28.98 13.46 -17.18
CA PHE A 454 29.42 14.28 -16.07
C PHE A 454 29.60 15.75 -16.43
N MET A 455 30.13 16.03 -17.64
CA MET A 455 30.32 17.40 -18.13
C MET A 455 29.01 18.12 -18.48
N GLN A 456 27.96 17.39 -18.83
CA GLN A 456 26.63 17.94 -19.13
C GLN A 456 25.74 18.07 -17.86
N ALA A 457 26.16 17.49 -16.73
CA ALA A 457 25.39 17.56 -15.52
C ALA A 457 25.26 19.01 -15.03
N HIS A 458 24.05 19.41 -14.67
CA HIS A 458 23.72 20.74 -14.17
C HIS A 458 22.78 20.62 -12.97
N ASP A 459 22.86 21.59 -12.06
CA ASP A 459 22.04 21.59 -10.87
C ASP A 459 20.56 21.90 -11.15
N ALA A 460 19.70 21.67 -10.19
CA ALA A 460 18.25 21.72 -10.31
C ALA A 460 17.74 23.11 -10.75
N PRO A 461 16.93 23.22 -11.80
CA PRO A 461 16.27 24.47 -12.17
C PRO A 461 15.28 24.92 -11.09
N LEU A 462 14.90 26.22 -11.10
CA LEU A 462 14.04 26.82 -10.05
C LEU A 462 12.73 26.05 -9.79
N LEU A 463 12.11 25.49 -10.84
CA LEU A 463 10.88 24.69 -10.72
C LEU A 463 11.09 23.36 -9.95
N ILE A 464 12.32 22.86 -9.92
CA ILE A 464 12.71 21.70 -9.11
C ILE A 464 13.23 22.16 -7.75
N ALA A 465 14.03 23.22 -7.72
CA ALA A 465 14.65 23.73 -6.49
C ALA A 465 13.64 24.27 -5.48
N GLY A 466 12.60 25.00 -5.92
CA GLY A 466 11.55 25.53 -5.04
C GLY A 466 10.86 24.45 -4.19
N PRO A 467 10.28 23.41 -4.81
CA PRO A 467 9.74 22.26 -4.12
C PRO A 467 10.70 21.62 -3.10
N LEU A 468 11.96 21.44 -3.48
CA LEU A 468 12.98 20.85 -2.59
C LEU A 468 13.26 21.72 -1.37
N THR A 469 13.36 23.05 -1.53
CA THR A 469 13.57 23.96 -0.40
C THR A 469 12.41 23.95 0.60
N ILE A 470 11.16 23.92 0.12
CA ILE A 470 9.98 23.83 0.99
C ILE A 470 10.02 22.54 1.82
N LEU A 471 10.29 21.40 1.18
CA LEU A 471 10.39 20.13 1.88
C LEU A 471 11.57 20.08 2.85
N ALA A 472 12.71 20.72 2.52
CA ALA A 472 13.87 20.81 3.41
C ALA A 472 13.55 21.60 4.69
N ILE A 473 12.89 22.76 4.55
CA ILE A 473 12.46 23.56 5.70
C ILE A 473 11.50 22.74 6.59
N LEU A 474 10.52 22.07 6.00
CA LEU A 474 9.57 21.23 6.74
C LEU A 474 10.28 20.05 7.42
N SER A 475 11.24 19.40 6.75
CA SER A 475 11.99 18.29 7.32
C SER A 475 12.92 18.66 8.47
N ILE A 476 13.32 19.93 8.58
CA ILE A 476 14.10 20.44 9.71
C ILE A 476 13.18 20.77 10.89
N PHE A 477 12.17 21.59 10.67
CA PHE A 477 11.45 22.28 11.74
C PHE A 477 10.17 21.60 12.21
N ILE A 478 9.44 20.86 11.36
CA ILE A 478 8.11 20.34 11.69
C ILE A 478 8.14 19.37 12.89
N GLY A 479 9.23 18.61 13.04
CA GLY A 479 9.40 17.70 14.15
C GLY A 479 9.36 18.42 15.49
N TYR A 480 10.07 19.51 15.63
CA TYR A 480 10.10 20.28 16.86
C TYR A 480 8.74 20.95 17.14
N PHE A 481 8.18 21.64 16.17
CA PHE A 481 6.92 22.38 16.36
C PHE A 481 5.70 21.48 16.62
N PHE A 482 5.68 20.30 16.04
CA PHE A 482 4.55 19.40 16.16
C PHE A 482 4.66 18.39 17.31
N LYS A 483 5.84 18.27 17.96
CA LYS A 483 6.10 17.31 19.03
C LYS A 483 5.13 17.48 20.20
N ASP A 484 5.11 18.65 20.79
CA ASP A 484 4.33 18.90 22.01
C ASP A 484 2.83 18.83 21.77
N MET A 485 2.39 19.16 20.54
CA MET A 485 0.99 19.04 20.14
C MET A 485 0.58 17.58 19.99
N ALA A 486 1.40 16.76 19.34
CA ALA A 486 1.03 15.38 18.99
C ALA A 486 1.25 14.37 20.14
N ILE A 487 2.33 14.56 20.94
CA ILE A 487 2.78 13.58 21.93
C ILE A 487 2.82 14.19 23.34
N GLY A 488 2.78 15.52 23.47
CA GLY A 488 2.93 16.19 24.77
C GLY A 488 1.98 15.66 25.83
N VAL A 489 2.50 15.47 27.04
CA VAL A 489 1.72 14.97 28.18
C VAL A 489 0.61 15.98 28.49
N GLY A 490 -0.65 15.52 28.46
CA GLY A 490 -1.83 16.36 28.71
C GLY A 490 -2.30 17.17 27.52
N SER A 491 -1.75 16.98 26.31
CA SER A 491 -2.30 17.59 25.10
C SER A 491 -3.57 16.88 24.66
N ASP A 492 -4.66 17.63 24.44
CA ASP A 492 -5.93 17.12 23.91
C ASP A 492 -6.04 17.34 22.39
N PHE A 493 -4.91 17.35 21.69
CA PHE A 493 -4.82 17.60 20.27
C PHE A 493 -5.65 16.61 19.42
N TRP A 494 -5.63 15.34 19.81
CA TRP A 494 -6.33 14.29 19.07
C TRP A 494 -7.83 14.23 19.34
N ASN A 495 -8.34 14.93 20.37
CA ASN A 495 -9.76 15.10 20.70
C ASN A 495 -10.59 13.80 20.54
N GLY A 496 -10.10 12.70 21.14
CA GLY A 496 -10.78 11.41 21.08
C GLY A 496 -10.78 10.70 19.72
N ALA A 497 -10.06 11.21 18.71
CA ALA A 497 -9.95 10.55 17.41
C ALA A 497 -9.01 9.33 17.44
N LEU A 498 -8.11 9.27 18.40
CA LEU A 498 -7.25 8.13 18.72
C LEU A 498 -7.57 7.68 20.14
N THR A 499 -8.01 6.46 20.27
CA THR A 499 -8.38 5.87 21.56
C THR A 499 -7.29 4.90 22.02
N VAL A 500 -6.92 5.04 23.28
CA VAL A 500 -5.99 4.12 23.99
C VAL A 500 -6.65 3.77 25.31
N LEU A 501 -6.58 2.52 25.73
CA LEU A 501 -7.13 2.10 27.01
C LEU A 501 -6.38 2.77 28.18
N PHE A 502 -7.10 3.17 29.21
CA PHE A 502 -6.52 3.80 30.42
C PHE A 502 -5.47 2.95 31.13
N THR A 503 -5.44 1.66 30.87
CA THR A 503 -4.44 0.74 31.41
C THR A 503 -3.06 0.88 30.75
N ASN A 504 -2.97 1.52 29.58
CA ASN A 504 -1.74 1.67 28.83
C ASN A 504 -1.14 3.08 29.00
N ASN A 505 -0.18 3.21 29.92
CA ASN A 505 0.52 4.46 30.22
C ASN A 505 1.90 4.55 29.54
N ALA A 506 2.21 3.67 28.58
CA ALA A 506 3.53 3.56 27.98
C ALA A 506 4.00 4.87 27.33
N THR A 507 3.10 5.68 26.76
CA THR A 507 3.42 6.98 26.16
C THR A 507 3.87 8.02 27.18
N ILE A 508 3.29 7.97 28.38
CA ILE A 508 3.68 8.84 29.49
C ILE A 508 5.02 8.38 30.08
N GLU A 509 5.15 7.08 30.32
CA GLU A 509 6.38 6.50 30.88
C GLU A 509 7.59 6.69 29.97
N ALA A 510 7.40 6.68 28.65
CA ALA A 510 8.46 6.94 27.67
C ALA A 510 9.10 8.33 27.85
N GLU A 511 8.34 9.35 28.28
CA GLU A 511 8.88 10.69 28.49
C GLU A 511 9.80 10.76 29.71
N PHE A 512 9.60 9.89 30.70
CA PHE A 512 10.37 9.88 31.96
C PHE A 512 11.51 8.84 31.99
N LEU A 513 11.85 8.24 30.86
CA LEU A 513 12.95 7.28 30.77
C LEU A 513 14.31 7.92 31.14
N PRO A 514 15.26 7.14 31.72
CA PRO A 514 16.62 7.59 32.01
C PRO A 514 17.33 8.08 30.73
N PHE A 515 18.16 9.10 30.89
CA PHE A 515 18.94 9.73 29.80
C PHE A 515 19.79 8.71 29.03
N THR A 516 20.34 7.70 29.70
CA THR A 516 21.15 6.65 29.07
C THR A 516 20.37 5.87 28.01
N ILE A 517 19.08 5.59 28.24
CA ILE A 517 18.21 4.88 27.29
C ILE A 517 17.84 5.80 26.14
N LYS A 518 17.55 7.07 26.41
CA LYS A 518 17.21 8.06 25.36
C LYS A 518 18.35 8.33 24.38
N ILE A 519 19.62 8.34 24.87
CA ILE A 519 20.76 8.59 24.00
C ILE A 519 21.24 7.34 23.23
N PHE A 520 20.86 6.15 23.66
CA PHE A 520 21.32 4.89 23.08
C PHE A 520 21.05 4.74 21.57
N PRO A 521 19.87 5.06 21.02
CA PRO A 521 19.61 5.03 19.58
C PRO A 521 20.52 5.99 18.80
N VAL A 522 20.81 7.16 19.35
CA VAL A 522 21.72 8.14 18.73
C VAL A 522 23.15 7.61 18.67
N VAL A 523 23.65 7.00 19.74
CA VAL A 523 24.98 6.39 19.74
C VAL A 523 25.09 5.27 18.72
N ILE A 524 24.10 4.40 18.63
CA ILE A 524 24.05 3.31 17.65
C ILE A 524 24.04 3.85 16.22
N SER A 525 23.26 4.89 15.95
CA SER A 525 23.20 5.50 14.61
C SER A 525 24.55 6.17 14.26
N LEU A 526 25.20 6.85 15.18
CA LEU A 526 26.53 7.40 14.96
C LEU A 526 27.58 6.31 14.69
N LEU A 527 27.55 5.20 15.43
CA LEU A 527 28.41 4.05 15.14
C LEU A 527 28.18 3.50 13.72
N GLY A 528 26.93 3.41 13.27
CA GLY A 528 26.60 3.03 11.89
C GLY A 528 27.20 3.98 10.86
N CYS A 529 27.14 5.29 11.09
CA CYS A 529 27.76 6.31 10.22
C CYS A 529 29.29 6.13 10.14
N VAL A 530 29.96 6.03 11.29
CA VAL A 530 31.41 5.87 11.34
C VAL A 530 31.85 4.58 10.64
N MET A 531 31.16 3.48 10.89
CA MET A 531 31.44 2.20 10.22
C MET A 531 31.28 2.30 8.69
N ALA A 532 30.27 3.00 8.21
CA ALA A 532 30.08 3.20 6.77
C ALA A 532 31.24 4.01 6.15
N ILE A 533 31.67 5.08 6.81
CA ILE A 533 32.82 5.89 6.35
C ILE A 533 34.10 5.04 6.31
N ILE A 534 34.39 4.33 7.38
CA ILE A 534 35.60 3.49 7.45
C ILE A 534 35.62 2.45 6.32
N ILE A 535 34.49 1.79 6.08
CA ILE A 535 34.40 0.72 5.08
C ILE A 535 34.51 1.28 3.67
N TYR A 536 33.83 2.35 3.35
CA TYR A 536 33.75 2.85 1.96
C TYR A 536 34.86 3.84 1.57
N ASP A 537 35.48 4.57 2.52
CA ASP A 537 36.61 5.45 2.21
C ASP A 537 37.95 4.76 2.40
N TYR A 538 38.15 4.07 3.53
CA TYR A 538 39.46 3.54 3.90
C TYR A 538 39.66 2.07 3.59
N CYS A 539 38.61 1.23 3.70
CA CYS A 539 38.71 -0.22 3.70
C CYS A 539 38.10 -0.90 2.45
N THR A 540 37.92 -0.20 1.34
CA THR A 540 37.30 -0.76 0.12
C THR A 540 38.03 -1.98 -0.43
N LYS A 541 39.34 -2.02 -0.38
CA LYS A 541 40.16 -3.18 -0.80
C LYS A 541 39.91 -4.40 0.09
N TYR A 542 39.81 -4.19 1.41
CA TYR A 542 39.53 -5.29 2.35
C TYR A 542 38.11 -5.82 2.19
N LEU A 543 37.15 -4.98 1.84
CA LEU A 543 35.78 -5.39 1.57
C LEU A 543 35.73 -6.38 0.39
N MET A 544 36.50 -6.15 -0.68
CA MET A 544 36.62 -7.08 -1.80
C MET A 544 37.30 -8.39 -1.39
N GLN A 545 38.26 -8.36 -0.48
CA GLN A 545 38.91 -9.56 0.04
C GLN A 545 37.97 -10.38 0.95
N ILE A 546 37.18 -9.71 1.80
CA ILE A 546 36.22 -10.37 2.69
C ILE A 546 35.13 -11.08 1.88
N THR A 547 34.68 -10.52 0.75
CA THR A 547 33.70 -11.18 -0.13
C THR A 547 34.24 -12.45 -0.81
N ASN A 548 35.54 -12.71 -0.81
CA ASN A 548 36.11 -13.97 -1.26
C ASN A 548 35.93 -15.11 -0.24
N ASN A 549 35.68 -14.80 1.04
CA ASN A 549 35.37 -15.81 2.04
C ASN A 549 33.94 -16.35 1.79
N SER A 550 33.75 -17.67 1.80
CA SER A 550 32.48 -18.33 1.47
C SER A 550 31.32 -17.83 2.31
N PHE A 551 31.50 -17.69 3.63
CA PHE A 551 30.44 -17.21 4.54
C PHE A 551 29.95 -15.80 4.21
N PHE A 552 30.86 -14.85 4.05
CA PHE A 552 30.47 -13.44 3.72
C PHE A 552 29.91 -13.31 2.31
N ARG A 553 30.36 -14.15 1.38
CA ARG A 553 29.81 -14.21 0.03
C ARG A 553 28.38 -14.73 0.04
N GLU A 554 28.09 -15.78 0.78
CA GLU A 554 26.72 -16.33 0.91
C GLU A 554 25.79 -15.34 1.61
N LEU A 555 26.25 -14.67 2.66
CA LEU A 555 25.51 -13.61 3.33
C LEU A 555 25.19 -12.45 2.38
N TYR A 556 26.17 -12.02 1.59
CA TYR A 556 25.97 -10.99 0.57
C TYR A 556 24.93 -11.41 -0.48
N ILE A 557 25.03 -12.65 -0.96
CA ILE A 557 24.07 -13.22 -1.92
C ILE A 557 22.68 -13.29 -1.30
N PHE A 558 22.54 -13.74 -0.05
CA PHE A 558 21.29 -13.81 0.68
C PHE A 558 20.60 -12.43 0.77
N LEU A 559 21.33 -11.40 1.17
CA LEU A 559 20.81 -10.04 1.28
C LEU A 559 20.49 -9.45 -0.10
N ASN A 560 21.35 -9.67 -1.10
CA ASN A 560 21.13 -9.15 -2.46
C ASN A 560 19.94 -9.82 -3.15
N LYS A 561 19.68 -11.10 -2.87
CA LYS A 561 18.49 -11.84 -3.30
C LYS A 561 17.27 -11.60 -2.43
N LYS A 562 17.27 -10.53 -1.59
CA LYS A 562 16.15 -10.09 -0.77
C LYS A 562 15.60 -11.20 0.14
N TRP A 563 16.49 -11.91 0.85
CA TRP A 563 16.16 -13.07 1.69
C TRP A 563 15.41 -14.17 0.93
N TYR A 564 15.59 -14.27 -0.38
CA TYR A 564 14.95 -15.23 -1.28
C TYR A 564 13.40 -15.20 -1.29
N PHE A 565 12.75 -14.15 -0.79
CA PHE A 565 11.28 -14.06 -0.80
C PHE A 565 10.69 -14.14 -2.21
N ASP A 566 11.28 -13.47 -3.20
CA ASP A 566 10.83 -13.55 -4.60
C ASP A 566 10.89 -15.00 -5.12
N LYS A 567 11.95 -15.75 -4.76
CA LYS A 567 12.11 -17.16 -5.14
C LYS A 567 11.09 -18.05 -4.43
N LEU A 568 10.91 -17.85 -3.13
CA LEU A 568 9.96 -18.61 -2.33
C LEU A 568 8.53 -18.44 -2.89
N TYR A 569 8.12 -17.23 -3.20
CA TYR A 569 6.79 -17.00 -3.78
C TYR A 569 6.65 -17.56 -5.19
N ALA A 570 7.68 -17.46 -6.03
CA ALA A 570 7.66 -17.98 -7.38
C ALA A 570 7.51 -19.51 -7.39
N GLU A 571 8.32 -20.22 -6.60
CA GLU A 571 8.37 -21.68 -6.60
C GLU A 571 7.25 -22.35 -5.78
N THR A 572 6.91 -21.78 -4.60
CA THR A 572 5.94 -22.44 -3.70
C THR A 572 4.50 -22.01 -3.96
N ILE A 573 4.25 -20.72 -4.29
CA ILE A 573 2.89 -20.19 -4.44
C ILE A 573 2.51 -20.09 -5.91
N TYR A 574 3.20 -19.26 -6.70
CA TYR A 574 2.77 -18.96 -8.06
C TYR A 574 2.80 -20.17 -8.98
N GLN A 575 3.86 -20.96 -8.92
CA GLN A 575 4.00 -22.13 -9.77
C GLN A 575 2.94 -23.19 -9.46
N ASN A 576 2.65 -23.43 -8.18
CA ASN A 576 1.61 -24.38 -7.77
C ASN A 576 0.20 -23.88 -8.11
N VAL A 577 -0.08 -22.59 -7.90
CA VAL A 577 -1.38 -22.00 -8.27
C VAL A 577 -1.59 -22.03 -9.78
N LEU A 578 -0.57 -21.70 -10.57
CA LEU A 578 -0.64 -21.82 -12.04
C LEU A 578 -0.85 -23.26 -12.50
N TYR A 579 -0.15 -24.21 -11.87
CA TYR A 579 -0.33 -25.64 -12.17
C TYR A 579 -1.76 -26.11 -11.85
N LEU A 580 -2.29 -25.75 -10.67
CA LEU A 580 -3.67 -26.07 -10.29
C LEU A 580 -4.71 -25.39 -11.19
N SER A 581 -4.48 -24.14 -11.57
CA SER A 581 -5.42 -23.41 -12.42
C SER A 581 -5.45 -23.96 -13.84
N TYR A 582 -4.29 -24.31 -14.39
CA TYR A 582 -4.22 -24.79 -15.75
C TYR A 582 -4.59 -26.29 -15.87
N ASN A 583 -3.91 -27.18 -15.12
CA ASN A 583 -4.10 -28.62 -15.28
C ASN A 583 -5.46 -29.12 -14.76
N PRO A 584 -5.78 -29.09 -13.44
CA PRO A 584 -7.07 -29.62 -13.00
C PRO A 584 -8.24 -28.69 -13.36
N LEU A 585 -8.15 -27.38 -13.11
CA LEU A 585 -9.32 -26.51 -13.27
C LEU A 585 -9.66 -26.26 -14.74
N TYR A 586 -8.70 -25.79 -15.54
CA TYR A 586 -8.99 -25.45 -16.91
C TYR A 586 -9.09 -26.69 -17.84
N THR A 587 -8.10 -27.61 -17.82
CA THR A 587 -8.07 -28.71 -18.77
C THR A 587 -9.07 -29.82 -18.42
N VAL A 588 -9.19 -30.16 -17.10
CA VAL A 588 -10.06 -31.24 -16.67
C VAL A 588 -11.49 -30.74 -16.42
N PHE A 589 -11.67 -29.69 -15.60
CA PHE A 589 -13.01 -29.20 -15.28
C PHE A 589 -13.63 -28.39 -16.41
N ASP A 590 -13.01 -27.29 -16.85
CA ASP A 590 -13.65 -26.43 -17.86
C ASP A 590 -13.73 -27.08 -19.24
N LYS A 591 -12.59 -27.46 -19.83
CA LYS A 591 -12.58 -28.08 -21.15
C LYS A 591 -13.10 -29.53 -21.15
N GLY A 592 -12.82 -30.29 -20.08
CA GLY A 592 -13.25 -31.66 -19.96
C GLY A 592 -14.72 -31.74 -19.50
N ILE A 593 -14.94 -31.67 -18.20
CA ILE A 593 -16.23 -32.00 -17.59
C ILE A 593 -17.33 -31.00 -18.01
N PHE A 594 -17.13 -29.71 -17.74
CA PHE A 594 -18.19 -28.72 -17.97
C PHE A 594 -18.51 -28.50 -19.46
N ASN A 595 -17.50 -28.49 -20.33
CA ASN A 595 -17.73 -28.30 -21.75
C ASN A 595 -18.29 -29.56 -22.40
N ILE A 596 -17.82 -30.75 -22.00
CA ILE A 596 -18.31 -32.01 -22.57
C ILE A 596 -19.72 -32.33 -22.05
N LEU A 597 -19.94 -32.29 -20.71
CA LEU A 597 -21.26 -32.62 -20.13
C LEU A 597 -22.31 -31.52 -20.32
N GLY A 598 -21.91 -30.27 -20.45
CA GLY A 598 -22.81 -29.14 -20.66
C GLY A 598 -23.08 -28.86 -22.14
N PRO A 599 -22.54 -27.80 -22.72
CA PRO A 599 -22.94 -27.31 -24.04
C PRO A 599 -22.72 -28.34 -25.15
N ARG A 600 -21.60 -29.05 -25.15
CA ARG A 600 -21.20 -29.92 -26.25
C ARG A 600 -22.01 -31.20 -26.31
N VAL A 601 -22.29 -31.81 -25.16
CA VAL A 601 -23.17 -33.00 -25.14
C VAL A 601 -24.61 -32.62 -25.46
N LEU A 602 -25.07 -31.49 -24.91
CA LEU A 602 -26.43 -31.01 -25.12
C LEU A 602 -26.68 -30.70 -26.61
N THR A 603 -25.76 -30.00 -27.26
CA THR A 603 -25.84 -29.72 -28.71
C THR A 603 -25.80 -31.00 -29.54
N ASN A 604 -24.83 -31.88 -29.30
CA ASN A 604 -24.71 -33.13 -30.06
C ASN A 604 -25.89 -34.06 -29.83
N THR A 605 -26.44 -34.14 -28.62
CA THR A 605 -27.62 -34.97 -28.34
C THR A 605 -28.87 -34.39 -28.98
N LEU A 606 -29.07 -33.08 -28.95
CA LEU A 606 -30.19 -32.42 -29.64
C LEU A 606 -30.11 -32.61 -31.16
N GLU A 607 -28.90 -32.44 -31.72
CA GLU A 607 -28.70 -32.68 -33.17
C GLU A 607 -28.99 -34.10 -33.55
N LYS A 608 -28.51 -35.11 -32.82
CA LYS A 608 -28.84 -36.52 -33.06
C LYS A 608 -30.34 -36.82 -32.90
N LEU A 609 -30.95 -36.29 -31.83
CA LEU A 609 -32.39 -36.43 -31.61
C LEU A 609 -33.19 -35.81 -32.75
N SER A 610 -32.78 -34.63 -33.23
CA SER A 610 -33.45 -33.99 -34.37
C SER A 610 -33.34 -34.83 -35.66
N MET A 611 -32.18 -35.46 -35.91
CA MET A 611 -32.00 -36.37 -37.03
C MET A 611 -32.92 -37.60 -36.90
N TYR A 612 -33.00 -38.24 -35.73
CA TYR A 612 -33.91 -39.36 -35.49
C TYR A 612 -35.40 -39.00 -35.69
N VAL A 613 -35.79 -37.83 -35.17
CA VAL A 613 -37.16 -37.33 -35.36
C VAL A 613 -37.45 -37.04 -36.84
N SER A 614 -36.45 -36.51 -37.55
CA SER A 614 -36.55 -36.26 -38.99
C SER A 614 -36.71 -37.60 -39.81
N GLU A 615 -35.95 -38.62 -39.43
CA GLU A 615 -36.06 -39.96 -40.05
C GLU A 615 -37.43 -40.64 -39.81
N MET A 616 -38.11 -40.29 -38.70
CA MET A 616 -39.49 -40.79 -38.44
C MET A 616 -40.54 -40.19 -39.39
N GLN A 617 -40.17 -39.12 -40.09
CA GLN A 617 -41.03 -38.52 -41.11
C GLN A 617 -41.04 -39.37 -42.45
N THR A 618 -41.62 -40.54 -42.41
CA THR A 618 -41.62 -41.52 -43.52
C THR A 618 -42.54 -41.17 -44.66
N GLY A 619 -43.41 -40.15 -44.51
CA GLY A 619 -44.40 -39.78 -45.48
C GLY A 619 -45.68 -40.70 -45.51
N PHE A 620 -45.69 -41.80 -44.77
CA PHE A 620 -46.86 -42.72 -44.68
C PHE A 620 -47.79 -42.27 -43.55
N PHE A 621 -49.04 -42.02 -43.85
CA PHE A 621 -50.08 -41.59 -42.94
C PHE A 621 -50.25 -42.52 -41.72
N TYR A 622 -50.13 -43.85 -41.92
CA TYR A 622 -50.23 -44.82 -40.83
C TYR A 622 -49.15 -44.66 -39.74
N HIS A 623 -47.95 -44.30 -40.12
CA HIS A 623 -46.86 -44.05 -39.13
C HIS A 623 -47.13 -42.80 -38.28
N TYR A 624 -47.70 -41.75 -38.86
CA TYR A 624 -48.09 -40.58 -38.13
C TYR A 624 -49.24 -40.82 -37.16
N ALA A 625 -50.26 -41.57 -37.58
CA ALA A 625 -51.38 -42.00 -36.76
C ALA A 625 -50.90 -42.85 -35.56
N LEU A 626 -49.94 -43.77 -35.78
CA LEU A 626 -49.37 -44.63 -34.77
C LEU A 626 -48.56 -43.77 -33.74
N ILE A 627 -47.75 -42.88 -34.23
CA ILE A 627 -46.90 -41.93 -33.31
C ILE A 627 -47.85 -41.08 -32.49
N PHE A 628 -48.95 -40.57 -33.09
CA PHE A 628 -49.94 -39.78 -32.39
C PHE A 628 -50.62 -40.57 -31.26
N LEU A 629 -51.02 -41.81 -31.54
CA LEU A 629 -51.62 -42.71 -30.58
C LEU A 629 -50.69 -43.07 -29.44
N ILE A 630 -49.41 -43.38 -29.75
CA ILE A 630 -48.38 -43.67 -28.77
C ILE A 630 -48.09 -42.44 -27.89
N SER A 631 -47.96 -41.26 -28.48
CA SER A 631 -47.72 -40.03 -27.73
C SER A 631 -48.86 -39.67 -26.78
N LEU A 632 -50.11 -39.89 -27.21
CA LEU A 632 -51.29 -39.66 -26.39
C LEU A 632 -51.39 -40.68 -25.24
N THR A 633 -51.08 -41.96 -25.46
CA THR A 633 -51.02 -42.95 -24.38
C THR A 633 -49.92 -42.69 -23.41
N ILE A 634 -48.73 -42.26 -23.86
CA ILE A 634 -47.65 -41.87 -23.01
C ILE A 634 -48.03 -40.63 -22.16
N LEU A 635 -48.68 -39.62 -22.72
CA LEU A 635 -49.17 -38.45 -22.01
C LEU A 635 -50.17 -38.80 -20.90
N ILE A 636 -51.10 -39.72 -21.18
CA ILE A 636 -52.08 -40.21 -20.19
C ILE A 636 -51.37 -40.98 -19.07
N ILE A 637 -50.37 -41.79 -19.36
CA ILE A 637 -49.59 -42.54 -18.37
C ILE A 637 -48.74 -41.56 -17.54
N LEU A 638 -48.12 -40.59 -18.16
CA LEU A 638 -47.29 -39.57 -17.46
C LEU A 638 -48.12 -38.69 -16.53
N SER A 639 -49.38 -38.39 -16.86
CA SER A 639 -50.29 -37.63 -15.99
C SER A 639 -50.67 -38.37 -14.71
N SER A 640 -50.53 -39.69 -14.68
CA SER A 640 -50.85 -40.56 -13.54
C SER A 640 -49.66 -40.98 -12.69
N ILE A 641 -48.43 -40.60 -13.08
CA ILE A 641 -47.19 -41.04 -12.41
C ILE A 641 -46.58 -39.89 -11.55
N ASN A 642 -46.13 -40.21 -10.34
CA ASN A 642 -45.43 -39.26 -9.47
C ASN A 642 -44.11 -38.75 -10.12
N PHE A 643 -43.83 -37.46 -10.01
CA PHE A 643 -42.71 -36.78 -10.63
C PHE A 643 -41.32 -37.47 -10.42
N PHE A 644 -41.13 -38.19 -9.31
CA PHE A 644 -39.91 -38.95 -9.02
C PHE A 644 -39.69 -40.16 -9.93
N ILE A 645 -40.77 -40.86 -10.31
CA ILE A 645 -40.71 -42.02 -11.23
C ILE A 645 -40.41 -41.52 -12.65
N LEU A 646 -40.94 -40.38 -13.04
CA LEU A 646 -40.65 -39.73 -14.31
C LEU A 646 -39.15 -39.40 -14.47
N LEU A 647 -38.52 -38.86 -13.40
CA LEU A 647 -37.09 -38.60 -13.38
C LEU A 647 -36.24 -39.87 -13.51
N ILE A 648 -36.64 -40.96 -12.86
CA ILE A 648 -35.95 -42.26 -12.98
C ILE A 648 -36.09 -42.84 -14.38
N ILE A 649 -37.27 -42.75 -15.02
CA ILE A 649 -37.49 -43.22 -16.40
C ILE A 649 -36.67 -42.36 -17.39
N LEU A 650 -36.64 -41.07 -17.24
CA LEU A 650 -35.79 -40.17 -18.03
C LEU A 650 -34.31 -40.49 -17.87
N PHE A 651 -33.85 -40.78 -16.64
CA PHE A 651 -32.48 -41.17 -16.35
C PHE A 651 -32.10 -42.53 -16.99
N ILE A 652 -32.98 -43.49 -16.93
CA ILE A 652 -32.80 -44.82 -17.59
C ILE A 652 -32.78 -44.67 -19.09
N LEU A 653 -33.70 -43.90 -19.69
CA LEU A 653 -33.72 -43.63 -21.14
C LEU A 653 -32.44 -42.90 -21.57
N PHE A 654 -31.96 -41.97 -20.80
CA PHE A 654 -30.69 -41.28 -21.02
C PHE A 654 -29.50 -42.26 -21.01
N PHE A 655 -29.49 -43.22 -20.07
CA PHE A 655 -28.44 -44.26 -19.99
C PHE A 655 -28.48 -45.25 -21.15
N PHE A 656 -29.69 -45.61 -21.66
CA PHE A 656 -29.82 -46.48 -22.82
C PHE A 656 -29.39 -45.80 -24.12
N ILE A 657 -29.62 -44.53 -24.28
CA ILE A 657 -29.17 -43.76 -25.44
C ILE A 657 -27.63 -43.69 -25.48
N PHE A 658 -27.00 -43.53 -24.34
CA PHE A 658 -25.53 -43.49 -24.23
C PHE A 658 -24.85 -44.86 -24.37
N LYS A 659 -25.53 -45.97 -24.02
CA LYS A 659 -24.95 -47.32 -24.11
C LYS A 659 -24.83 -47.83 -25.54
N LYS A 660 -25.55 -47.26 -26.49
CA LYS A 660 -25.55 -47.69 -27.92
C LYS A 660 -24.36 -47.04 -28.70
N GLU A 661 -23.66 -46.07 -28.16
CA GLU A 661 -22.52 -45.44 -28.85
C GLU A 661 -21.15 -46.14 -28.60
N ASN A 662 -21.11 -47.16 -27.74
CA ASN A 662 -19.88 -47.92 -27.47
C ASN A 662 -19.84 -49.29 -28.20
N LYS A 663 -20.52 -49.41 -29.34
CA LYS A 663 -20.34 -50.54 -30.23
C LYS A 663 -19.99 -50.11 -31.65
#